data_32eabd4e33de8511ff6bcc1d3d8a8d73
#
_entry.id   32eabd4e33de8511ff6bcc1d3d8a8d73
#
_cell.length_a   1.000
_cell.length_b   1.000
_cell.length_c   1.000
_cell.angle_alpha   90.00
_cell.angle_beta   90.00
_cell.angle_gamma   90.00
#
_symmetry.space_group_name_H-M   'P 1'
#
loop_
_entity.id
_entity.type
_entity.pdbx_description
1 polymer ?
#
loop_
_entity_poly.entity_id
_entity_poly.type
_entity_poly.pdbx_seq_one_letter_code
_entity_poly.pdbx_strand_id
1 'polypeptide(L)'
;MYRKYLLYIVFAVAVTVLNGCGAEVHLRKAEQSYALGEYYQAASLYKKAYAGTPSKEKSLRAERAYMMADCYRRINYIPRAMAAYQNAIRYKYPDTVAYRYLADMQLRNGEYKNAAKNYSIYLDAFPNDELALNGLQSATQSAEWKKNPTRYIVKKDALFNSKYSDFSPAYGNDSYTSLYFTSSRDESTGDDINGITGMKSCDIYFSEKDEKGKWKKPVKIEGGPNSEFEDGSIAFSPDFGTMYFTYCPMDAQFARPAQIMKSSRSDAAWGAATPYIAESNDTLNSYAHPAISPDGNWIYFVSDMPGGYGGFDLWRVEMGGRFIGAENLGPDINTSGNEMFPTFRRNGELYFSSDGHPGMGGLDIFKAVSVSDSTWTVENMKSPVNSFADDFGMTFEGDYTRGFFSSNRNDGRGRDHIYTFELPETVHKITGWVYEKDGYELTDAIVYLVGDDGTNTKLGVRDDGSFTQRVNPGTNYLLLGTSKGYLNYKQEISTDSTNQDREYVLQFPLSSISKPVLIDNIFFDFDKATLRPESAESLNELAALLTDNPHVTIEIGAHCDYKGDDDYNLRLSAARAQSVVDYLIAAGIAADRLTAKGYGEEKPVVVSKKQAEQYPFLVENQLLYEFGILLMTQEQQEICNQLNRRIEFRVLRTTYGMFR
;
A
#
# COMPACT_ATOMS: atom_id res chain seq x y z
N MET A 1 -3.20 66.44 -44.74
CA MET A 1 -3.01 65.65 -43.51
C MET A 1 -4.34 65.04 -42.98
N TYR A 2 -5.45 65.73 -42.95
CA TYR A 2 -6.77 65.28 -42.47
C TYR A 2 -7.37 64.04 -43.17
N ARG A 3 -7.17 63.89 -44.50
CA ARG A 3 -7.72 62.73 -45.26
C ARG A 3 -7.05 61.36 -44.90
N LYS A 4 -5.78 61.39 -44.51
CA LYS A 4 -5.10 60.13 -44.06
C LYS A 4 -5.55 59.67 -42.66
N TYR A 5 -5.82 60.63 -41.76
CA TYR A 5 -6.34 60.29 -40.42
C TYR A 5 -7.79 59.77 -40.47
N LEU A 6 -8.63 60.31 -41.37
CA LEU A 6 -9.98 59.84 -41.55
C LEU A 6 -10.01 58.38 -42.11
N LEU A 7 -9.08 58.05 -43.03
CA LEU A 7 -8.95 56.69 -43.56
C LEU A 7 -8.48 55.68 -42.47
N TYR A 8 -7.56 56.10 -41.58
CA TYR A 8 -7.11 55.25 -40.45
C TYR A 8 -8.21 55.05 -39.42
N ILE A 9 -9.03 56.04 -39.12
CA ILE A 9 -10.16 55.96 -38.19
C ILE A 9 -11.25 55.06 -38.80
N VAL A 10 -11.60 55.20 -40.09
CA VAL A 10 -12.57 54.36 -40.76
C VAL A 10 -12.06 52.91 -40.86
N PHE A 11 -10.77 52.70 -41.15
CA PHE A 11 -10.17 51.38 -41.16
C PHE A 11 -10.12 50.76 -39.78
N ALA A 12 -9.79 51.52 -38.72
CA ALA A 12 -9.82 51.06 -37.33
C ALA A 12 -11.24 50.73 -36.85
N VAL A 13 -12.26 51.53 -37.24
CA VAL A 13 -13.67 51.25 -36.93
C VAL A 13 -14.18 50.03 -37.73
N ALA A 14 -13.83 49.91 -39.03
CA ALA A 14 -14.18 48.76 -39.82
C ALA A 14 -13.54 47.47 -39.30
N VAL A 15 -12.28 47.52 -38.87
CA VAL A 15 -11.60 46.34 -38.27
C VAL A 15 -12.22 45.96 -36.94
N THR A 16 -12.67 46.92 -36.12
CA THR A 16 -13.34 46.65 -34.84
C THR A 16 -14.76 46.08 -35.05
N VAL A 17 -15.49 46.56 -36.03
CA VAL A 17 -16.83 46.03 -36.38
C VAL A 17 -16.73 44.62 -37.01
N LEU A 18 -15.76 44.37 -37.88
CA LEU A 18 -15.52 43.07 -38.49
C LEU A 18 -15.06 42.01 -37.42
N ASN A 19 -14.26 42.39 -36.45
CA ASN A 19 -13.87 41.52 -35.37
C ASN A 19 -15.04 41.21 -34.41
N GLY A 20 -15.91 42.16 -34.12
CA GLY A 20 -17.13 41.96 -33.32
C GLY A 20 -18.10 40.98 -33.99
N CYS A 21 -18.33 41.10 -35.29
CA CYS A 21 -19.15 40.13 -36.03
C CYS A 21 -18.55 38.72 -36.05
N GLY A 22 -17.22 38.61 -36.14
CA GLY A 22 -16.53 37.29 -36.07
C GLY A 22 -16.64 36.63 -34.73
N ALA A 23 -16.52 37.40 -33.65
CA ALA A 23 -16.61 36.89 -32.27
C ALA A 23 -18.02 36.32 -31.96
N GLU A 24 -19.07 37.02 -32.42
CA GLU A 24 -20.47 36.56 -32.25
C GLU A 24 -20.82 35.33 -33.09
N VAL A 25 -20.26 35.20 -34.29
CA VAL A 25 -20.40 33.98 -35.11
C VAL A 25 -19.75 32.79 -34.41
N HIS A 26 -18.55 32.98 -33.83
CA HIS A 26 -17.90 31.91 -33.07
C HIS A 26 -18.66 31.57 -31.82
N LEU A 27 -19.24 32.54 -31.11
CA LEU A 27 -20.05 32.33 -29.92
C LEU A 27 -21.28 31.42 -30.22
N ARG A 28 -22.10 31.79 -31.19
CA ARG A 28 -23.27 30.98 -31.58
C ARG A 28 -22.92 29.55 -31.95
N LYS A 29 -21.82 29.35 -32.68
CA LYS A 29 -21.34 28.00 -32.99
C LYS A 29 -20.84 27.25 -31.75
N ALA A 30 -20.19 27.95 -30.80
CA ALA A 30 -19.74 27.36 -29.56
C ALA A 30 -20.92 26.90 -28.69
N GLU A 31 -21.99 27.70 -28.59
CA GLU A 31 -23.22 27.37 -27.89
C GLU A 31 -23.91 26.15 -28.48
N GLN A 32 -23.95 26.06 -29.82
CA GLN A 32 -24.50 24.91 -30.55
C GLN A 32 -23.69 23.63 -30.24
N SER A 33 -22.36 23.67 -30.41
CA SER A 33 -21.51 22.52 -30.09
C SER A 33 -21.58 22.14 -28.61
N TYR A 34 -21.68 23.12 -27.69
CA TYR A 34 -21.88 22.87 -26.27
C TYR A 34 -23.18 22.12 -25.98
N ALA A 35 -24.29 22.54 -26.61
CA ALA A 35 -25.58 21.90 -26.48
C ALA A 35 -25.61 20.45 -26.99
N LEU A 36 -24.76 20.14 -28.00
CA LEU A 36 -24.57 18.78 -28.51
C LEU A 36 -23.58 17.93 -27.65
N GLY A 37 -22.95 18.52 -26.61
CA GLY A 37 -21.94 17.86 -25.83
C GLY A 37 -20.54 17.83 -26.45
N GLU A 38 -20.36 18.47 -27.64
CA GLU A 38 -19.07 18.54 -28.34
C GLU A 38 -18.08 19.51 -27.66
N TYR A 39 -17.68 19.20 -26.45
CA TYR A 39 -16.95 20.12 -25.57
C TYR A 39 -15.56 20.51 -26.10
N TYR A 40 -14.86 19.64 -26.81
CA TYR A 40 -13.58 19.97 -27.44
C TYR A 40 -13.76 21.04 -28.53
N GLN A 41 -14.77 20.85 -29.40
CA GLN A 41 -15.10 21.80 -30.46
C GLN A 41 -15.59 23.11 -29.86
N ALA A 42 -16.49 23.06 -28.90
CA ALA A 42 -17.01 24.22 -28.16
C ALA A 42 -15.88 25.03 -27.51
N ALA A 43 -14.93 24.38 -26.80
CA ALA A 43 -13.77 25.04 -26.19
C ALA A 43 -12.95 25.83 -27.23
N SER A 44 -12.71 25.25 -28.40
CA SER A 44 -11.98 25.90 -29.49
C SER A 44 -12.71 27.15 -29.99
N LEU A 45 -14.03 27.06 -30.15
CA LEU A 45 -14.87 28.16 -30.57
C LEU A 45 -15.03 29.26 -29.52
N TYR A 46 -15.27 28.90 -28.23
CA TYR A 46 -15.26 29.87 -27.13
C TYR A 46 -13.93 30.59 -27.00
N LYS A 47 -12.78 29.90 -27.20
CA LYS A 47 -11.48 30.53 -27.25
C LYS A 47 -11.36 31.60 -28.33
N LYS A 48 -11.89 31.34 -29.54
CA LYS A 48 -11.93 32.33 -30.65
C LYS A 48 -12.84 33.49 -30.29
N ALA A 49 -14.04 33.23 -29.75
CA ALA A 49 -14.96 34.25 -29.26
C ALA A 49 -14.34 35.14 -28.17
N TYR A 50 -13.69 34.54 -27.16
CA TYR A 50 -12.97 35.26 -26.13
C TYR A 50 -11.85 36.14 -26.67
N ALA A 51 -11.03 35.65 -27.59
CA ALA A 51 -9.94 36.38 -28.19
C ALA A 51 -10.43 37.58 -29.00
N GLY A 52 -11.57 37.46 -29.72
CA GLY A 52 -12.20 38.51 -30.46
C GLY A 52 -12.99 39.53 -29.62
N THR A 53 -13.15 39.31 -28.30
CA THR A 53 -13.87 40.23 -27.43
C THR A 53 -12.94 41.40 -26.98
N PRO A 54 -13.34 42.67 -27.19
CA PRO A 54 -12.56 43.82 -26.74
C PRO A 54 -12.25 43.77 -25.25
N SER A 55 -11.05 44.19 -24.83
CA SER A 55 -10.61 44.16 -23.42
C SER A 55 -11.45 45.04 -22.47
N LYS A 56 -12.12 46.05 -23.00
CA LYS A 56 -13.05 46.95 -22.25
C LYS A 56 -14.37 46.23 -21.89
N GLU A 57 -14.77 45.20 -22.63
CA GLU A 57 -16.01 44.46 -22.40
C GLU A 57 -15.80 43.34 -21.38
N LYS A 58 -15.53 43.75 -20.12
CA LYS A 58 -15.11 42.84 -19.06
C LYS A 58 -16.14 41.75 -18.75
N SER A 59 -17.44 42.07 -18.77
CA SER A 59 -18.53 41.13 -18.49
C SER A 59 -18.57 40.01 -19.52
N LEU A 60 -18.57 40.36 -20.83
CA LEU A 60 -18.54 39.38 -21.92
C LEU A 60 -17.27 38.51 -21.91
N ARG A 61 -16.13 39.10 -21.55
CA ARG A 61 -14.89 38.33 -21.36
C ARG A 61 -14.99 37.35 -20.20
N ALA A 62 -15.63 37.73 -19.08
CA ALA A 62 -15.85 36.86 -17.95
C ALA A 62 -16.70 35.64 -18.32
N GLU A 63 -17.83 35.88 -18.99
CA GLU A 63 -18.74 34.82 -19.43
C GLU A 63 -18.09 33.84 -20.41
N ARG A 64 -17.46 34.38 -21.47
CA ARG A 64 -16.78 33.55 -22.47
C ARG A 64 -15.60 32.78 -21.89
N ALA A 65 -14.87 33.35 -20.91
CA ALA A 65 -13.83 32.66 -20.18
C ALA A 65 -14.38 31.51 -19.32
N TYR A 66 -15.52 31.75 -18.66
CA TYR A 66 -16.19 30.74 -17.86
C TYR A 66 -16.68 29.56 -18.73
N MET A 67 -17.38 29.81 -19.82
CA MET A 67 -17.86 28.77 -20.72
C MET A 67 -16.70 28.00 -21.37
N MET A 68 -15.62 28.70 -21.75
CA MET A 68 -14.40 28.04 -22.22
C MET A 68 -13.79 27.15 -21.14
N ALA A 69 -13.77 27.61 -19.88
CA ALA A 69 -13.27 26.84 -18.76
C ALA A 69 -14.11 25.59 -18.50
N ASP A 70 -15.43 25.71 -18.53
CA ASP A 70 -16.33 24.58 -18.35
C ASP A 70 -16.16 23.51 -19.43
N CYS A 71 -15.99 23.92 -20.70
CA CYS A 71 -15.65 22.98 -21.77
C CYS A 71 -14.34 22.24 -21.47
N TYR A 72 -13.27 22.96 -21.08
CA TYR A 72 -11.98 22.32 -20.75
C TYR A 72 -12.08 21.40 -19.54
N ARG A 73 -12.87 21.76 -18.51
CA ARG A 73 -13.15 20.92 -17.33
C ARG A 73 -13.77 19.60 -17.75
N ARG A 74 -14.78 19.63 -18.63
CA ARG A 74 -15.50 18.43 -19.09
C ARG A 74 -14.67 17.47 -19.94
N ILE A 75 -13.57 17.94 -20.52
CA ILE A 75 -12.63 17.12 -21.30
C ILE A 75 -11.28 16.91 -20.60
N ASN A 76 -11.23 17.12 -19.30
CA ASN A 76 -10.03 16.91 -18.46
C ASN A 76 -8.78 17.72 -18.87
N TYR A 77 -8.94 18.86 -19.56
CA TYR A 77 -7.82 19.76 -19.84
C TYR A 77 -7.56 20.68 -18.64
N ILE A 78 -7.16 20.08 -17.51
CA ILE A 78 -7.10 20.72 -16.20
C ILE A 78 -6.32 22.05 -16.20
N PRO A 79 -5.07 22.15 -16.72
CA PRO A 79 -4.34 23.42 -16.71
C PRO A 79 -5.03 24.51 -17.52
N ARG A 80 -5.71 24.15 -18.61
CA ARG A 80 -6.46 25.13 -19.44
C ARG A 80 -7.75 25.57 -18.76
N ALA A 81 -8.45 24.65 -18.13
CA ALA A 81 -9.63 24.97 -17.33
C ALA A 81 -9.29 25.93 -16.19
N MET A 82 -8.23 25.66 -15.43
CA MET A 82 -7.74 26.54 -14.34
C MET A 82 -7.46 27.95 -14.85
N ALA A 83 -6.67 28.09 -15.91
CA ALA A 83 -6.32 29.39 -16.48
C ALA A 83 -7.56 30.16 -16.97
N ALA A 84 -8.54 29.46 -17.51
CA ALA A 84 -9.78 30.05 -17.99
C ALA A 84 -10.71 30.49 -16.85
N TYR A 85 -10.89 29.68 -15.78
CA TYR A 85 -11.62 30.06 -14.57
C TYR A 85 -10.96 31.22 -13.85
N GLN A 86 -9.63 31.25 -13.72
CA GLN A 86 -8.89 32.39 -13.17
C GLN A 86 -9.15 33.67 -13.97
N ASN A 87 -9.25 33.57 -15.31
CA ASN A 87 -9.63 34.72 -16.14
C ASN A 87 -11.08 35.15 -15.91
N ALA A 88 -12.03 34.23 -15.80
CA ALA A 88 -13.41 34.54 -15.47
C ALA A 88 -13.53 35.30 -14.14
N ILE A 89 -12.89 34.81 -13.09
CA ILE A 89 -12.83 35.45 -11.75
C ILE A 89 -12.16 36.83 -11.84
N ARG A 90 -11.04 36.96 -12.55
CA ARG A 90 -10.31 38.24 -12.73
C ARG A 90 -11.19 39.28 -13.43
N TYR A 91 -12.05 38.89 -14.37
CA TYR A 91 -13.02 39.76 -15.03
C TYR A 91 -14.33 39.92 -14.27
N LYS A 92 -14.41 39.37 -13.02
CA LYS A 92 -15.56 39.45 -12.12
C LYS A 92 -16.79 38.74 -12.68
N TYR A 93 -16.65 37.49 -13.05
CA TYR A 93 -17.79 36.62 -13.34
C TYR A 93 -18.75 36.64 -12.14
N PRO A 94 -20.07 36.86 -12.35
CA PRO A 94 -20.98 37.18 -11.26
C PRO A 94 -21.26 35.99 -10.33
N ASP A 95 -21.17 34.78 -10.82
CA ASP A 95 -21.48 33.57 -10.05
C ASP A 95 -20.25 33.05 -9.29
N THR A 96 -20.42 32.85 -7.99
CA THR A 96 -19.38 32.31 -7.11
C THR A 96 -19.04 30.86 -7.42
N VAL A 97 -19.85 30.13 -8.20
CA VAL A 97 -19.58 28.76 -8.66
C VAL A 97 -18.23 28.66 -9.41
N ALA A 98 -17.77 29.74 -10.02
CA ALA A 98 -16.45 29.81 -10.65
C ALA A 98 -15.31 29.50 -9.68
N TYR A 99 -15.43 29.87 -8.39
CA TYR A 99 -14.46 29.53 -7.36
C TYR A 99 -14.48 28.04 -7.03
N ARG A 100 -15.66 27.43 -6.95
CA ARG A 100 -15.80 25.98 -6.73
C ARG A 100 -15.12 25.20 -7.85
N TYR A 101 -15.48 25.48 -9.14
CA TYR A 101 -14.87 24.78 -10.27
C TYR A 101 -13.37 25.07 -10.42
N LEU A 102 -12.90 26.27 -10.03
CA LEU A 102 -11.46 26.51 -9.95
C LEU A 102 -10.81 25.65 -8.85
N ALA A 103 -11.47 25.51 -7.70
CA ALA A 103 -10.98 24.64 -6.62
C ALA A 103 -10.94 23.18 -7.03
N ASP A 104 -11.98 22.67 -7.72
CA ASP A 104 -12.00 21.32 -8.29
C ASP A 104 -10.80 21.09 -9.22
N MET A 105 -10.53 22.04 -10.13
CA MET A 105 -9.39 21.93 -11.05
C MET A 105 -8.04 22.02 -10.33
N GLN A 106 -7.94 22.81 -9.26
CA GLN A 106 -6.74 22.90 -8.43
C GLN A 106 -6.51 21.62 -7.63
N LEU A 107 -7.56 21.00 -7.10
CA LEU A 107 -7.52 19.69 -6.46
C LEU A 107 -6.98 18.64 -7.43
N ARG A 108 -7.56 18.59 -8.64
CA ARG A 108 -7.18 17.68 -9.74
C ARG A 108 -5.82 18.01 -10.37
N ASN A 109 -5.17 19.09 -9.96
CA ASN A 109 -3.79 19.46 -10.32
C ASN A 109 -2.82 19.31 -9.13
N GLY A 110 -3.29 18.83 -7.98
CA GLY A 110 -2.50 18.67 -6.76
C GLY A 110 -2.16 19.98 -6.03
N GLU A 111 -2.85 21.07 -6.38
CA GLU A 111 -2.70 22.41 -5.74
C GLU A 111 -3.59 22.54 -4.49
N TYR A 112 -3.49 21.61 -3.56
CA TYR A 112 -4.39 21.42 -2.42
C TYR A 112 -4.63 22.69 -1.59
N LYS A 113 -3.58 23.48 -1.32
CA LYS A 113 -3.72 24.73 -0.55
C LYS A 113 -4.58 25.77 -1.27
N ASN A 114 -4.42 25.88 -2.60
CA ASN A 114 -5.20 26.81 -3.41
C ASN A 114 -6.64 26.32 -3.54
N ALA A 115 -6.83 25.01 -3.72
CA ALA A 115 -8.14 24.38 -3.74
C ALA A 115 -8.92 24.64 -2.45
N ALA A 116 -8.34 24.36 -1.28
CA ALA A 116 -8.95 24.61 0.02
C ALA A 116 -9.38 26.08 0.20
N LYS A 117 -8.51 27.03 -0.22
CA LYS A 117 -8.85 28.45 -0.17
C LYS A 117 -10.09 28.79 -1.02
N ASN A 118 -10.16 28.28 -2.26
CA ASN A 118 -11.25 28.61 -3.16
C ASN A 118 -12.55 27.88 -2.79
N TYR A 119 -12.48 26.65 -2.24
CA TYR A 119 -13.65 25.99 -1.64
C TYR A 119 -14.19 26.81 -0.46
N SER A 120 -13.33 27.31 0.42
CA SER A 120 -13.75 28.16 1.55
C SER A 120 -14.47 29.42 1.07
N ILE A 121 -13.95 30.11 0.02
CA ILE A 121 -14.63 31.30 -0.55
C ILE A 121 -16.04 30.93 -1.10
N TYR A 122 -16.17 29.80 -1.73
CA TYR A 122 -17.47 29.34 -2.24
C TYR A 122 -18.43 28.96 -1.10
N LEU A 123 -17.93 28.25 -0.09
CA LEU A 123 -18.70 27.80 1.07
C LEU A 123 -19.18 28.95 1.98
N ASP A 124 -18.51 30.12 1.95
CA ASP A 124 -19.03 31.33 2.61
C ASP A 124 -20.40 31.74 2.08
N ALA A 125 -20.70 31.45 0.80
CA ALA A 125 -21.99 31.73 0.16
C ALA A 125 -22.92 30.50 0.18
N PHE A 126 -22.37 29.28 0.12
CA PHE A 126 -23.11 28.03 0.04
C PHE A 126 -22.61 27.01 1.08
N PRO A 127 -22.85 27.22 2.38
CA PRO A 127 -22.23 26.45 3.47
C PRO A 127 -22.62 24.97 3.54
N ASN A 128 -23.67 24.57 2.84
CA ASN A 128 -24.22 23.20 2.84
C ASN A 128 -24.01 22.48 1.50
N ASP A 129 -23.19 23.04 0.59
CA ASP A 129 -22.88 22.33 -0.66
C ASP A 129 -21.96 21.13 -0.36
N GLU A 130 -22.52 19.94 -0.49
CA GLU A 130 -21.87 18.67 -0.10
C GLU A 130 -20.61 18.42 -0.91
N LEU A 131 -20.64 18.64 -2.23
CA LEU A 131 -19.45 18.47 -3.08
C LEU A 131 -18.33 19.44 -2.72
N ALA A 132 -18.66 20.68 -2.37
CA ALA A 132 -17.65 21.64 -1.96
C ALA A 132 -17.08 21.33 -0.56
N LEU A 133 -17.92 20.80 0.36
CA LEU A 133 -17.48 20.31 1.68
C LEU A 133 -16.53 19.12 1.53
N ASN A 134 -16.91 18.12 0.72
CA ASN A 134 -16.09 16.96 0.43
C ASN A 134 -14.78 17.35 -0.30
N GLY A 135 -14.85 18.31 -1.24
CA GLY A 135 -13.67 18.87 -1.91
C GLY A 135 -12.71 19.59 -0.95
N LEU A 136 -13.24 20.36 0.01
CA LEU A 136 -12.43 21.00 1.06
C LEU A 136 -11.78 19.96 1.98
N GLN A 137 -12.51 18.92 2.35
CA GLN A 137 -11.99 17.79 3.13
C GLN A 137 -10.88 17.08 2.34
N SER A 138 -11.11 16.77 1.06
CA SER A 138 -10.14 16.18 0.14
C SER A 138 -8.86 17.00 0.06
N ALA A 139 -8.98 18.31 -0.16
CA ALA A 139 -7.84 19.22 -0.22
C ALA A 139 -7.02 19.28 1.08
N THR A 140 -7.66 19.02 2.22
CA THR A 140 -7.01 19.00 3.54
C THR A 140 -6.29 17.68 3.81
N GLN A 141 -6.93 16.55 3.48
CA GLN A 141 -6.45 15.21 3.79
C GLN A 141 -5.41 14.69 2.79
N SER A 142 -5.48 15.09 1.52
CA SER A 142 -4.64 14.55 0.45
C SER A 142 -3.14 14.77 0.67
N ALA A 143 -2.78 15.88 1.31
CA ALA A 143 -1.39 16.17 1.66
C ALA A 143 -0.83 15.14 2.65
N GLU A 144 -1.64 14.70 3.61
CA GLU A 144 -1.26 13.69 4.60
C GLU A 144 -1.21 12.30 3.97
N TRP A 145 -2.19 11.92 3.15
CA TRP A 145 -2.19 10.64 2.44
C TRP A 145 -1.02 10.50 1.46
N LYS A 146 -0.62 11.60 0.82
CA LYS A 146 0.58 11.61 -0.03
C LYS A 146 1.87 11.44 0.76
N LYS A 147 1.94 11.98 1.98
CA LYS A 147 3.09 11.86 2.88
C LYS A 147 3.20 10.48 3.51
N ASN A 148 2.06 9.86 3.80
CA ASN A 148 1.93 8.53 4.39
C ASN A 148 1.23 7.59 3.40
N PRO A 149 1.89 7.19 2.30
CA PRO A 149 1.31 6.32 1.29
C PRO A 149 1.09 4.91 1.84
N THR A 150 0.14 4.22 1.25
CA THR A 150 -0.03 2.78 1.45
C THR A 150 1.15 2.00 0.85
N ARG A 151 1.24 0.70 1.13
CA ARG A 151 2.32 -0.15 0.63
C ARG A 151 2.19 -0.55 -0.84
N TYR A 152 1.12 -0.17 -1.52
CA TYR A 152 0.95 -0.47 -2.93
C TYR A 152 2.12 0.07 -3.77
N ILE A 153 2.59 -0.73 -4.71
CA ILE A 153 3.55 -0.33 -5.73
C ILE A 153 2.76 -0.07 -7.00
N VAL A 154 2.81 1.16 -7.51
CA VAL A 154 2.09 1.59 -8.72
C VAL A 154 3.09 1.99 -9.79
N LYS A 155 2.92 1.46 -11.02
CA LYS A 155 3.79 1.77 -12.16
C LYS A 155 2.97 1.93 -13.43
N LYS A 156 3.30 2.95 -14.24
CA LYS A 156 2.75 3.07 -15.59
C LYS A 156 3.20 1.89 -16.43
N ASP A 157 2.26 1.17 -17.05
CA ASP A 157 2.60 0.09 -17.96
C ASP A 157 3.21 0.64 -19.25
N ALA A 158 4.23 -0.02 -19.78
CA ALA A 158 4.91 0.43 -20.99
C ALA A 158 4.36 -0.23 -22.26
N LEU A 159 3.72 -1.40 -22.14
CA LEU A 159 3.29 -2.21 -23.28
C LEU A 159 1.88 -1.85 -23.73
N PHE A 160 0.96 -1.67 -22.79
CA PHE A 160 -0.46 -1.42 -23.08
C PHE A 160 -0.72 0.01 -23.49
N ASN A 161 0.10 0.96 -23.08
CA ASN A 161 -0.11 2.37 -23.35
C ASN A 161 0.39 2.82 -24.72
N SER A 162 -0.43 3.61 -25.39
CA SER A 162 -0.09 4.35 -26.61
C SER A 162 0.19 5.84 -26.31
N LYS A 163 0.28 6.64 -27.35
CA LYS A 163 0.31 8.11 -27.24
C LYS A 163 -1.08 8.74 -27.08
N TYR A 164 -2.14 7.95 -27.09
CA TYR A 164 -3.55 8.32 -26.93
C TYR A 164 -4.09 7.83 -25.59
N SER A 165 -5.43 7.77 -25.43
CA SER A 165 -6.03 7.18 -24.24
C SER A 165 -6.09 5.67 -24.32
N ASP A 166 -5.69 4.99 -23.27
CA ASP A 166 -5.76 3.55 -23.06
C ASP A 166 -6.26 3.31 -21.63
N PHE A 167 -7.44 2.68 -21.45
CA PHE A 167 -8.11 2.63 -20.15
C PHE A 167 -9.08 1.46 -19.98
N SER A 168 -9.68 1.32 -18.81
CA SER A 168 -10.65 0.28 -18.41
C SER A 168 -10.18 -1.14 -18.73
N PRO A 169 -9.03 -1.58 -18.17
CA PRO A 169 -8.54 -2.93 -18.35
C PRO A 169 -9.45 -3.95 -17.66
N ALA A 170 -9.69 -5.10 -18.34
CA ALA A 170 -10.47 -6.22 -17.82
C ALA A 170 -9.83 -7.54 -18.24
N TYR A 171 -9.64 -8.48 -17.30
CA TYR A 171 -9.19 -9.82 -17.64
C TYR A 171 -10.28 -10.59 -18.38
N GLY A 172 -9.91 -11.29 -19.45
CA GLY A 172 -10.83 -12.00 -20.34
C GLY A 172 -10.85 -13.51 -20.20
N ASN A 173 -10.21 -14.05 -19.17
CA ASN A 173 -10.26 -15.48 -18.81
C ASN A 173 -9.88 -15.68 -17.33
N ASP A 174 -10.20 -16.86 -16.79
CA ASP A 174 -9.96 -17.27 -15.41
C ASP A 174 -8.49 -17.59 -15.08
N SER A 175 -7.68 -17.82 -16.12
CA SER A 175 -6.22 -18.00 -16.00
C SER A 175 -5.44 -16.68 -16.00
N TYR A 176 -6.11 -15.54 -16.18
CA TYR A 176 -5.51 -14.20 -16.22
C TYR A 176 -4.40 -14.05 -17.26
N THR A 177 -4.56 -14.74 -18.38
CA THR A 177 -3.63 -14.72 -19.51
C THR A 177 -4.09 -13.86 -20.67
N SER A 178 -5.32 -13.33 -20.64
CA SER A 178 -5.83 -12.38 -21.60
C SER A 178 -6.33 -11.12 -20.90
N LEU A 179 -6.00 -9.95 -21.47
CA LEU A 179 -6.40 -8.64 -20.98
C LEU A 179 -7.04 -7.85 -22.13
N TYR A 180 -8.24 -7.34 -21.88
CA TYR A 180 -8.96 -6.45 -22.78
C TYR A 180 -8.92 -5.04 -22.20
N PHE A 181 -8.96 -4.03 -23.04
CA PHE A 181 -9.01 -2.63 -22.62
C PHE A 181 -9.53 -1.72 -23.75
N THR A 182 -9.92 -0.52 -23.39
CA THR A 182 -10.40 0.50 -24.31
C THR A 182 -9.25 1.36 -24.80
N SER A 183 -9.22 1.72 -26.09
CA SER A 183 -8.16 2.56 -26.66
C SER A 183 -8.63 3.42 -27.81
N SER A 184 -8.16 4.68 -27.85
CA SER A 184 -8.36 5.63 -28.95
C SER A 184 -7.14 5.78 -29.86
N ARG A 185 -6.32 4.72 -29.99
CA ARG A 185 -5.10 4.74 -30.81
C ARG A 185 -5.39 4.82 -32.32
N ASP A 186 -4.35 5.10 -33.11
CA ASP A 186 -4.49 5.38 -34.55
C ASP A 186 -5.23 4.29 -35.34
N GLU A 187 -5.16 3.03 -34.92
CA GLU A 187 -5.80 1.88 -35.56
C GLU A 187 -7.28 1.70 -35.18
N SER A 188 -7.84 2.57 -34.30
CA SER A 188 -9.26 2.52 -33.94
C SER A 188 -10.15 2.81 -35.17
N THR A 189 -11.37 2.24 -35.14
CA THR A 189 -12.37 2.35 -36.22
C THR A 189 -12.90 3.79 -36.29
N GLY A 190 -13.35 4.20 -37.48
CA GLY A 190 -13.77 5.57 -37.69
C GLY A 190 -12.60 6.53 -37.99
N ASP A 191 -12.81 7.44 -38.93
CA ASP A 191 -11.79 8.42 -39.35
C ASP A 191 -12.01 9.82 -38.76
N ASP A 192 -13.22 10.09 -38.27
CA ASP A 192 -13.61 11.38 -37.75
C ASP A 192 -13.06 11.61 -36.32
N ILE A 193 -12.72 12.86 -36.07
CA ILE A 193 -12.33 13.29 -34.71
C ILE A 193 -13.60 13.57 -33.92
N ASN A 194 -13.74 12.88 -32.79
CA ASN A 194 -14.85 13.06 -31.86
C ASN A 194 -14.90 14.52 -31.35
N GLY A 195 -16.02 15.19 -31.52
CA GLY A 195 -16.24 16.58 -31.10
C GLY A 195 -16.20 16.73 -29.55
N ILE A 196 -16.45 15.65 -28.80
CA ILE A 196 -16.42 15.62 -27.34
C ILE A 196 -14.94 15.63 -26.86
N THR A 197 -14.15 14.65 -27.30
CA THR A 197 -12.81 14.39 -26.78
C THR A 197 -11.68 15.04 -27.58
N GLY A 198 -11.91 15.29 -28.87
CA GLY A 198 -10.90 15.72 -29.84
C GLY A 198 -9.91 14.61 -30.22
N MET A 199 -10.28 13.36 -30.00
CA MET A 199 -9.55 12.15 -30.37
C MET A 199 -10.39 11.31 -31.34
N LYS A 200 -9.83 10.26 -31.92
CA LYS A 200 -10.62 9.23 -32.62
C LYS A 200 -11.51 8.50 -31.61
N SER A 201 -12.56 7.87 -32.09
CA SER A 201 -13.40 6.98 -31.30
C SER A 201 -12.58 5.83 -30.68
N CYS A 202 -13.03 5.35 -29.54
CA CYS A 202 -12.39 4.27 -28.83
C CYS A 202 -12.88 2.92 -29.33
N ASP A 203 -11.95 1.98 -29.45
CA ASP A 203 -12.22 0.57 -29.74
C ASP A 203 -11.72 -0.31 -28.58
N ILE A 204 -12.21 -1.54 -28.56
CA ILE A 204 -11.76 -2.59 -27.65
C ILE A 204 -10.52 -3.27 -28.24
N TYR A 205 -9.47 -3.31 -27.46
CA TYR A 205 -8.21 -4.00 -27.75
C TYR A 205 -7.98 -5.14 -26.79
N PHE A 206 -7.16 -6.11 -27.18
CA PHE A 206 -6.76 -7.19 -26.29
C PHE A 206 -5.29 -7.56 -26.45
N SER A 207 -4.76 -8.20 -25.44
CA SER A 207 -3.45 -8.84 -25.44
C SER A 207 -3.55 -10.16 -24.69
N GLU A 208 -2.67 -11.08 -25.04
CA GLU A 208 -2.54 -12.36 -24.32
C GLU A 208 -1.09 -12.63 -23.92
N LYS A 209 -0.89 -13.42 -22.88
CA LYS A 209 0.43 -13.88 -22.48
C LYS A 209 0.89 -15.01 -23.43
N ASP A 210 2.18 -15.00 -23.75
CA ASP A 210 2.82 -16.11 -24.47
C ASP A 210 3.07 -17.31 -23.52
N GLU A 211 3.62 -18.40 -24.07
CA GLU A 211 3.96 -19.63 -23.31
C GLU A 211 4.96 -19.36 -22.14
N LYS A 212 5.67 -18.25 -22.17
CA LYS A 212 6.58 -17.83 -21.09
C LYS A 212 5.93 -16.88 -20.09
N GLY A 213 4.60 -16.67 -20.20
CA GLY A 213 3.85 -15.75 -19.35
C GLY A 213 4.07 -14.27 -19.62
N LYS A 214 4.69 -13.89 -20.75
CA LYS A 214 4.95 -12.52 -21.14
C LYS A 214 3.83 -11.97 -22.02
N TRP A 215 3.32 -10.78 -21.72
CA TRP A 215 2.30 -10.11 -22.53
C TRP A 215 2.80 -9.81 -23.94
N LYS A 216 1.97 -10.12 -24.94
CA LYS A 216 2.17 -9.75 -26.34
C LYS A 216 1.74 -8.30 -26.60
N LYS A 217 2.17 -7.74 -27.74
CA LYS A 217 1.69 -6.42 -28.17
C LYS A 217 0.16 -6.45 -28.36
N PRO A 218 -0.57 -5.44 -27.82
CA PRO A 218 -2.00 -5.35 -27.99
C PRO A 218 -2.43 -5.25 -29.46
N VAL A 219 -3.54 -5.89 -29.78
CA VAL A 219 -4.19 -5.82 -31.09
C VAL A 219 -5.67 -5.46 -30.92
N LYS A 220 -6.25 -4.81 -31.91
CA LYS A 220 -7.69 -4.55 -31.96
C LYS A 220 -8.42 -5.89 -32.06
N ILE A 221 -9.54 -6.06 -31.32
CA ILE A 221 -10.38 -7.24 -31.52
C ILE A 221 -11.05 -7.18 -32.90
N GLU A 222 -11.11 -8.32 -33.56
CA GLU A 222 -11.82 -8.46 -34.81
C GLU A 222 -13.30 -8.79 -34.59
N GLY A 223 -14.18 -8.27 -35.40
CA GLY A 223 -15.60 -8.58 -35.40
C GLY A 223 -16.46 -7.63 -34.57
N GLY A 224 -17.62 -8.10 -34.18
CA GLY A 224 -18.81 -7.38 -33.80
C GLY A 224 -18.82 -6.34 -32.67
N PRO A 225 -17.92 -6.35 -31.66
CA PRO A 225 -17.98 -5.33 -30.61
C PRO A 225 -17.54 -3.93 -31.04
N ASN A 226 -16.57 -3.80 -31.97
CA ASN A 226 -16.07 -2.50 -32.39
C ASN A 226 -16.90 -1.90 -33.52
N SER A 227 -17.28 -0.63 -33.40
CA SER A 227 -18.08 0.13 -34.36
C SER A 227 -17.34 1.41 -34.84
N GLU A 228 -18.01 2.29 -35.53
CA GLU A 228 -17.50 3.64 -35.88
C GLU A 228 -17.60 4.65 -34.70
N PHE A 229 -18.25 4.26 -33.59
CA PHE A 229 -18.49 5.08 -32.43
C PHE A 229 -17.59 4.64 -31.24
N GLU A 230 -17.90 5.16 -30.03
CA GLU A 230 -17.14 4.82 -28.83
C GLU A 230 -17.58 3.46 -28.28
N ASP A 231 -16.65 2.49 -28.26
CA ASP A 231 -16.86 1.15 -27.70
C ASP A 231 -15.83 0.87 -26.63
N GLY A 232 -16.25 0.50 -25.40
CA GLY A 232 -15.30 0.24 -24.33
C GLY A 232 -15.90 -0.04 -22.94
N SER A 233 -15.11 0.08 -21.91
CA SER A 233 -15.47 -0.20 -20.51
C SER A 233 -16.15 -1.57 -20.35
N ILE A 234 -15.36 -2.61 -20.39
CA ILE A 234 -15.75 -4.01 -20.64
C ILE A 234 -15.95 -4.75 -19.31
N ALA A 235 -16.97 -5.62 -19.29
CA ALA A 235 -17.12 -6.68 -18.30
C ALA A 235 -17.42 -8.02 -18.96
N PHE A 236 -17.10 -9.12 -18.30
CA PHE A 236 -17.37 -10.47 -18.79
C PHE A 236 -18.36 -11.21 -17.89
N SER A 237 -19.15 -12.12 -18.47
CA SER A 237 -19.86 -13.14 -17.71
C SER A 237 -18.85 -14.03 -16.96
N PRO A 238 -19.24 -14.70 -15.84
CA PRO A 238 -18.33 -15.55 -15.08
C PRO A 238 -17.65 -16.67 -15.87
N ASP A 239 -18.30 -17.14 -16.93
CA ASP A 239 -17.76 -18.13 -17.87
C ASP A 239 -16.94 -17.53 -19.02
N PHE A 240 -16.77 -16.20 -19.06
CA PHE A 240 -16.09 -15.44 -20.12
C PHE A 240 -16.67 -15.65 -21.51
N GLY A 241 -17.87 -16.22 -21.63
CA GLY A 241 -18.55 -16.48 -22.91
C GLY A 241 -19.29 -15.26 -23.48
N THR A 242 -19.62 -14.29 -22.60
CA THR A 242 -20.32 -13.05 -22.99
C THR A 242 -19.55 -11.82 -22.51
N MET A 243 -19.36 -10.88 -23.40
CA MET A 243 -18.81 -9.54 -23.13
C MET A 243 -19.96 -8.55 -23.03
N TYR A 244 -19.96 -7.72 -22.00
CA TYR A 244 -20.80 -6.54 -21.86
C TYR A 244 -19.90 -5.32 -21.92
N PHE A 245 -20.33 -4.27 -22.63
CA PHE A 245 -19.53 -3.07 -22.81
C PHE A 245 -20.39 -1.83 -23.04
N THR A 246 -19.80 -0.67 -22.82
CA THR A 246 -20.40 0.63 -23.07
C THR A 246 -20.26 1.00 -24.53
N TYR A 247 -21.34 1.47 -25.13
CA TYR A 247 -21.42 2.02 -26.47
C TYR A 247 -21.98 3.43 -26.41
N CYS A 248 -21.29 4.40 -27.01
CA CYS A 248 -21.74 5.80 -27.06
C CYS A 248 -21.99 6.20 -28.51
N PRO A 249 -23.25 6.12 -29.01
CA PRO A 249 -23.58 6.55 -30.36
C PRO A 249 -23.43 8.07 -30.53
N MET A 250 -23.09 8.51 -31.73
CA MET A 250 -23.05 9.92 -32.08
C MET A 250 -24.18 10.26 -33.05
N ASP A 251 -24.73 11.47 -32.89
CA ASP A 251 -25.77 12.00 -33.75
C ASP A 251 -25.47 13.49 -34.05
N ALA A 252 -25.60 13.91 -35.30
CA ALA A 252 -25.29 15.28 -35.68
C ALA A 252 -26.27 16.33 -35.17
N GLN A 253 -27.45 15.92 -34.69
CA GLN A 253 -28.52 16.82 -34.28
C GLN A 253 -28.93 16.71 -32.80
N PHE A 254 -28.67 15.55 -32.19
CA PHE A 254 -29.12 15.27 -30.83
C PHE A 254 -28.01 14.63 -30.01
N ALA A 255 -27.90 15.01 -28.73
CA ALA A 255 -27.10 14.25 -27.77
C ALA A 255 -27.69 12.85 -27.60
N ARG A 256 -26.89 11.82 -27.75
CA ARG A 256 -27.29 10.43 -27.54
C ARG A 256 -26.69 9.89 -26.23
N PRO A 257 -27.54 9.25 -25.40
CA PRO A 257 -27.04 8.64 -24.18
C PRO A 257 -26.21 7.39 -24.47
N ALA A 258 -25.31 7.05 -23.56
CA ALA A 258 -24.56 5.81 -23.58
C ALA A 258 -25.49 4.59 -23.36
N GLN A 259 -25.15 3.45 -23.95
CA GLN A 259 -25.89 2.21 -23.87
C GLN A 259 -24.98 1.05 -23.51
N ILE A 260 -25.51 0.03 -22.84
CA ILE A 260 -24.79 -1.21 -22.62
C ILE A 260 -25.16 -2.21 -23.73
N MET A 261 -24.12 -2.68 -24.41
CA MET A 261 -24.21 -3.71 -25.43
C MET A 261 -23.69 -5.04 -24.90
N LYS A 262 -24.07 -6.14 -25.56
CA LYS A 262 -23.49 -7.47 -25.32
C LYS A 262 -23.05 -8.11 -26.63
N SER A 263 -21.97 -8.88 -26.55
CA SER A 263 -21.50 -9.75 -27.62
C SER A 263 -21.16 -11.11 -27.03
N SER A 264 -21.60 -12.18 -27.68
CA SER A 264 -21.27 -13.54 -27.24
C SER A 264 -20.16 -14.13 -28.10
N ARG A 265 -19.31 -14.92 -27.49
CA ARG A 265 -18.19 -15.57 -28.17
C ARG A 265 -18.68 -16.86 -28.86
N SER A 266 -18.34 -17.01 -30.13
CA SER A 266 -18.47 -18.26 -30.85
C SER A 266 -17.09 -18.66 -31.34
N ASP A 267 -16.58 -19.78 -30.86
CA ASP A 267 -15.18 -20.22 -31.03
C ASP A 267 -14.17 -19.15 -30.59
N ALA A 268 -13.33 -18.66 -31.51
CA ALA A 268 -12.30 -17.67 -31.20
C ALA A 268 -12.76 -16.21 -31.46
N ALA A 269 -13.94 -16.00 -32.08
CA ALA A 269 -14.41 -14.68 -32.51
C ALA A 269 -15.59 -14.17 -31.67
N TRP A 270 -15.67 -12.86 -31.51
CA TRP A 270 -16.82 -12.18 -30.93
C TRP A 270 -17.90 -11.95 -31.99
N GLY A 271 -19.15 -12.30 -31.64
CA GLY A 271 -20.30 -12.09 -32.49
C GLY A 271 -20.72 -10.62 -32.59
N ALA A 272 -21.73 -10.34 -33.44
CA ALA A 272 -22.28 -9.01 -33.55
C ALA A 272 -22.81 -8.48 -32.22
N ALA A 273 -22.51 -7.23 -31.88
CA ALA A 273 -23.02 -6.58 -30.70
C ALA A 273 -24.54 -6.37 -30.80
N THR A 274 -25.22 -6.59 -29.69
CA THR A 274 -26.66 -6.35 -29.53
C THR A 274 -26.93 -5.53 -28.29
N PRO A 275 -27.90 -4.61 -28.28
CA PRO A 275 -28.29 -3.89 -27.07
C PRO A 275 -28.69 -4.88 -25.95
N TYR A 276 -28.20 -4.60 -24.74
CA TYR A 276 -28.54 -5.39 -23.55
C TYR A 276 -29.56 -4.66 -22.67
N ILE A 277 -29.42 -3.36 -22.53
CA ILE A 277 -30.31 -2.48 -21.73
C ILE A 277 -31.32 -1.73 -22.61
N ALA A 278 -31.58 -2.14 -23.81
CA ALA A 278 -32.42 -1.40 -24.76
C ALA A 278 -33.94 -1.69 -24.68
N GLU A 279 -34.44 -2.47 -23.73
CA GLU A 279 -35.89 -2.69 -23.59
C GLU A 279 -36.66 -1.53 -22.92
N SER A 280 -35.96 -0.56 -22.33
CA SER A 280 -36.57 0.72 -21.98
C SER A 280 -36.56 1.60 -23.22
N ASN A 281 -37.69 2.13 -23.64
CA ASN A 281 -37.78 3.22 -24.62
C ASN A 281 -37.15 4.53 -24.05
N ASP A 282 -36.26 4.40 -23.08
CA ASP A 282 -35.55 5.51 -22.44
C ASP A 282 -34.38 5.93 -23.35
N THR A 283 -34.58 7.01 -24.07
CA THR A 283 -33.60 7.64 -24.95
C THR A 283 -32.94 8.86 -24.27
N LEU A 284 -33.19 9.08 -23.00
CA LEU A 284 -32.75 10.28 -22.29
C LEU A 284 -31.61 10.00 -21.31
N ASN A 285 -31.61 8.83 -20.67
CA ASN A 285 -30.63 8.49 -19.65
C ASN A 285 -29.52 7.59 -20.20
N SER A 286 -28.33 7.76 -19.66
CA SER A 286 -27.15 6.95 -20.01
C SER A 286 -27.05 5.70 -19.15
N TYR A 287 -26.61 4.60 -19.78
CA TYR A 287 -26.33 3.32 -19.16
C TYR A 287 -24.92 2.91 -19.57
N ALA A 288 -23.99 2.82 -18.61
CA ALA A 288 -22.57 2.65 -18.91
C ALA A 288 -21.84 1.78 -17.86
N HIS A 289 -20.59 1.48 -18.13
CA HIS A 289 -19.63 0.83 -17.23
C HIS A 289 -20.22 -0.43 -16.56
N PRO A 290 -20.56 -1.47 -17.32
CA PRO A 290 -21.13 -2.70 -16.77
C PRO A 290 -20.11 -3.43 -15.89
N ALA A 291 -20.60 -4.10 -14.84
CA ALA A 291 -19.86 -5.06 -14.04
C ALA A 291 -20.77 -6.22 -13.65
N ILE A 292 -20.26 -7.45 -13.69
CA ILE A 292 -21.03 -8.64 -13.33
C ILE A 292 -20.62 -9.09 -11.93
N SER A 293 -21.58 -9.43 -11.08
CA SER A 293 -21.29 -9.99 -9.76
C SER A 293 -20.59 -11.35 -9.90
N PRO A 294 -19.71 -11.73 -8.93
CA PRO A 294 -18.97 -13.00 -9.03
C PRO A 294 -19.83 -14.26 -9.16
N ASP A 295 -21.04 -14.24 -8.61
CA ASP A 295 -22.03 -15.31 -8.71
C ASP A 295 -22.80 -15.32 -10.04
N GLY A 296 -22.63 -14.28 -10.88
CA GLY A 296 -23.30 -14.14 -12.16
C GLY A 296 -24.77 -13.76 -12.10
N ASN A 297 -25.30 -13.42 -10.91
CA ASN A 297 -26.72 -13.15 -10.73
C ASN A 297 -27.12 -11.69 -10.99
N TRP A 298 -26.16 -10.76 -10.87
CA TRP A 298 -26.40 -9.34 -10.97
C TRP A 298 -25.49 -8.66 -12.00
N ILE A 299 -26.06 -7.73 -12.76
CA ILE A 299 -25.28 -6.72 -13.48
C ILE A 299 -25.38 -5.39 -12.74
N TYR A 300 -24.22 -4.83 -12.43
CA TYR A 300 -24.03 -3.49 -11.92
C TYR A 300 -23.69 -2.57 -13.06
N PHE A 301 -24.18 -1.35 -13.02
CA PHE A 301 -23.97 -0.37 -14.07
C PHE A 301 -24.08 1.05 -13.52
N VAL A 302 -23.70 2.00 -14.35
CA VAL A 302 -23.72 3.43 -14.08
C VAL A 302 -24.87 4.07 -14.85
N SER A 303 -25.65 4.93 -14.21
CA SER A 303 -26.73 5.65 -14.87
C SER A 303 -27.04 7.00 -14.19
N ASP A 304 -27.45 7.98 -15.00
CA ASP A 304 -28.02 9.27 -14.58
C ASP A 304 -29.56 9.26 -14.56
N MET A 305 -30.16 8.06 -14.49
CA MET A 305 -31.62 7.93 -14.46
C MET A 305 -32.23 8.51 -13.19
N PRO A 306 -33.49 8.98 -13.24
CA PRO A 306 -34.17 9.57 -12.09
C PRO A 306 -34.24 8.63 -10.87
N GLY A 307 -34.05 9.20 -9.68
CA GLY A 307 -34.05 8.47 -8.41
C GLY A 307 -32.67 8.22 -7.85
N GLY A 308 -31.62 8.72 -8.49
CA GLY A 308 -30.25 8.73 -7.97
C GLY A 308 -29.99 9.83 -6.95
N TYR A 309 -28.77 9.85 -6.42
CA TYR A 309 -28.28 10.80 -5.42
C TYR A 309 -27.52 11.98 -6.05
N GLY A 310 -26.89 11.77 -7.21
CA GLY A 310 -26.02 12.76 -7.81
C GLY A 310 -26.10 12.85 -9.33
N GLY A 311 -24.91 12.82 -9.94
CA GLY A 311 -24.78 12.79 -11.39
C GLY A 311 -24.97 11.39 -11.93
N PHE A 312 -23.87 10.64 -12.01
CA PHE A 312 -23.91 9.22 -12.32
C PHE A 312 -23.82 8.39 -11.05
N ASP A 313 -24.84 7.56 -10.83
CA ASP A 313 -24.94 6.64 -9.69
C ASP A 313 -24.65 5.20 -10.11
N LEU A 314 -24.25 4.36 -9.16
CA LEU A 314 -24.21 2.90 -9.31
C LEU A 314 -25.58 2.29 -9.02
N TRP A 315 -26.00 1.46 -9.96
CA TRP A 315 -27.25 0.71 -9.93
C TRP A 315 -26.97 -0.77 -10.18
N ARG A 316 -27.92 -1.64 -9.81
CA ARG A 316 -27.86 -3.07 -10.14
C ARG A 316 -29.22 -3.59 -10.60
N VAL A 317 -29.20 -4.67 -11.37
CA VAL A 317 -30.41 -5.43 -11.77
C VAL A 317 -30.05 -6.91 -11.91
N GLU A 318 -31.03 -7.80 -11.66
CA GLU A 318 -30.84 -9.23 -11.85
C GLU A 318 -30.55 -9.59 -13.31
N MET A 319 -29.58 -10.49 -13.55
CA MET A 319 -29.25 -11.00 -14.87
C MET A 319 -30.39 -11.82 -15.46
N GLY A 320 -30.72 -11.55 -16.73
CA GLY A 320 -31.86 -12.20 -17.40
C GLY A 320 -33.24 -11.67 -17.02
N GLY A 321 -33.30 -10.74 -16.05
CA GLY A 321 -34.50 -9.98 -15.70
C GLY A 321 -34.81 -8.90 -16.74
N ARG A 322 -36.02 -8.33 -16.63
CA ARG A 322 -36.33 -7.06 -17.34
C ARG A 322 -35.76 -5.90 -16.50
N PHE A 323 -35.22 -4.86 -17.15
CA PHE A 323 -34.70 -3.66 -16.47
C PHE A 323 -35.75 -2.88 -15.64
N ILE A 324 -36.95 -3.39 -15.57
CA ILE A 324 -37.99 -2.87 -14.68
C ILE A 324 -37.65 -3.30 -13.25
N GLY A 325 -37.14 -2.33 -12.46
CA GLY A 325 -36.79 -2.56 -11.06
C GLY A 325 -35.29 -2.51 -10.76
N ALA A 326 -34.52 -1.74 -11.55
CA ALA A 326 -33.12 -1.46 -11.18
C ALA A 326 -33.06 -0.82 -9.78
N GLU A 327 -32.15 -1.34 -8.97
CA GLU A 327 -31.93 -0.91 -7.58
C GLU A 327 -30.73 0.03 -7.51
N ASN A 328 -30.94 1.24 -6.93
CA ASN A 328 -29.82 2.12 -6.58
C ASN A 328 -29.06 1.54 -5.39
N LEU A 329 -27.74 1.59 -5.38
CA LEU A 329 -26.91 1.01 -4.31
C LEU A 329 -26.95 1.79 -3.00
N GLY A 330 -27.65 2.91 -2.96
CA GLY A 330 -27.86 3.71 -1.74
C GLY A 330 -26.74 4.67 -1.39
N PRO A 331 -26.93 5.44 -0.31
CA PRO A 331 -26.07 6.59 0.01
C PRO A 331 -24.71 6.23 0.61
N ASP A 332 -24.46 4.97 0.95
CA ASP A 332 -23.12 4.54 1.37
C ASP A 332 -22.16 4.50 0.16
N ILE A 333 -22.70 4.20 -1.02
CA ILE A 333 -21.96 4.12 -2.30
C ILE A 333 -22.12 5.40 -3.10
N ASN A 334 -23.38 5.84 -3.32
CA ASN A 334 -23.73 6.95 -4.21
C ASN A 334 -23.75 8.27 -3.45
N THR A 335 -23.19 9.30 -4.07
CA THR A 335 -23.06 10.65 -3.50
C THR A 335 -23.75 11.69 -4.40
N SER A 336 -23.64 12.95 -4.05
CA SER A 336 -24.03 14.05 -4.95
C SER A 336 -23.08 14.25 -6.15
N GLY A 337 -22.00 13.47 -6.24
CA GLY A 337 -21.04 13.44 -7.35
C GLY A 337 -21.36 12.42 -8.41
N ASN A 338 -20.31 11.73 -8.89
CA ASN A 338 -20.42 10.64 -9.84
C ASN A 338 -19.70 9.41 -9.29
N GLU A 339 -20.37 8.27 -9.35
CA GLU A 339 -19.85 6.96 -9.05
C GLU A 339 -19.78 6.13 -10.33
N MET A 340 -18.57 5.67 -10.68
CA MET A 340 -18.29 5.13 -12.01
C MET A 340 -17.36 3.90 -11.94
N PHE A 341 -17.27 3.15 -13.04
CA PHE A 341 -16.35 2.03 -13.23
C PHE A 341 -16.39 0.97 -12.11
N PRO A 342 -17.58 0.40 -11.81
CA PRO A 342 -17.67 -0.69 -10.85
C PRO A 342 -16.90 -1.92 -11.36
N THR A 343 -16.28 -2.67 -10.44
CA THR A 343 -15.66 -3.96 -10.71
C THR A 343 -15.66 -4.82 -9.45
N PHE A 344 -15.74 -6.12 -9.63
CA PHE A 344 -15.74 -7.05 -8.50
C PHE A 344 -14.45 -7.85 -8.44
N ARG A 345 -14.02 -8.09 -7.22
CA ARG A 345 -13.08 -9.14 -6.90
C ARG A 345 -13.84 -10.46 -6.67
N ARG A 346 -13.21 -11.61 -6.85
CA ARG A 346 -13.86 -12.93 -6.66
C ARG A 346 -14.48 -13.13 -5.27
N ASN A 347 -13.93 -12.51 -4.25
CA ASN A 347 -14.43 -12.56 -2.88
C ASN A 347 -15.66 -11.68 -2.61
N GLY A 348 -16.21 -11.00 -3.63
CA GLY A 348 -17.38 -10.14 -3.54
C GLY A 348 -17.09 -8.68 -3.17
N GLU A 349 -15.84 -8.29 -2.95
CA GLU A 349 -15.46 -6.88 -2.78
C GLU A 349 -15.76 -6.10 -4.05
N LEU A 350 -16.51 -5.01 -3.93
CA LEU A 350 -16.78 -4.06 -5.00
C LEU A 350 -15.72 -2.95 -4.97
N TYR A 351 -15.15 -2.67 -6.13
CA TYR A 351 -14.32 -1.47 -6.35
C TYR A 351 -15.03 -0.55 -7.33
N PHE A 352 -14.99 0.73 -7.06
CA PHE A 352 -15.60 1.75 -7.91
C PHE A 352 -14.80 3.05 -7.82
N SER A 353 -15.08 4.00 -8.70
CA SER A 353 -14.42 5.31 -8.69
C SER A 353 -15.44 6.42 -8.47
N SER A 354 -15.10 7.40 -7.64
CA SER A 354 -15.98 8.51 -7.31
C SER A 354 -15.23 9.85 -7.27
N ASP A 355 -15.90 10.91 -7.70
CA ASP A 355 -15.49 12.30 -7.49
C ASP A 355 -16.34 13.02 -6.43
N GLY A 356 -17.32 12.32 -5.84
CA GLY A 356 -18.20 12.83 -4.80
C GLY A 356 -17.75 12.47 -3.38
N HIS A 357 -17.18 11.29 -3.17
CA HIS A 357 -16.56 10.93 -1.89
C HIS A 357 -15.27 11.72 -1.63
N PRO A 358 -14.89 11.98 -0.36
CA PRO A 358 -13.61 12.59 -0.03
C PRO A 358 -12.45 11.79 -0.59
N GLY A 359 -11.69 12.39 -1.52
CA GLY A 359 -10.64 11.75 -2.31
C GLY A 359 -9.34 12.53 -2.33
N MET A 360 -8.50 12.29 -3.34
CA MET A 360 -7.23 12.97 -3.55
C MET A 360 -7.24 13.91 -4.75
N GLY A 361 -8.20 13.73 -5.66
CA GLY A 361 -8.16 14.45 -6.93
C GLY A 361 -9.46 14.50 -7.70
N GLY A 362 -9.48 13.84 -8.84
CA GLY A 362 -10.64 13.66 -9.68
C GLY A 362 -11.47 12.46 -9.24
N LEU A 363 -11.64 11.50 -10.16
CA LEU A 363 -12.13 10.17 -9.78
C LEU A 363 -11.08 9.48 -8.93
N ASP A 364 -11.44 9.03 -7.75
CA ASP A 364 -10.62 8.23 -6.86
C ASP A 364 -11.21 6.83 -6.72
N ILE A 365 -10.38 5.81 -6.61
CA ILE A 365 -10.79 4.41 -6.44
C ILE A 365 -11.14 4.16 -4.96
N PHE A 366 -12.31 3.57 -4.75
CA PHE A 366 -12.81 3.13 -3.45
C PHE A 366 -13.04 1.63 -3.47
N LYS A 367 -12.87 1.02 -2.31
CA LYS A 367 -13.23 -0.36 -2.02
C LYS A 367 -14.50 -0.34 -1.18
N ALA A 368 -15.50 -1.15 -1.56
CA ALA A 368 -16.73 -1.33 -0.80
C ALA A 368 -16.90 -2.81 -0.44
N VAL A 369 -17.29 -3.04 0.81
CA VAL A 369 -17.61 -4.38 1.33
C VAL A 369 -19.05 -4.34 1.83
N SER A 370 -19.88 -5.26 1.32
CA SER A 370 -21.26 -5.40 1.75
C SER A 370 -21.31 -5.88 3.20
N VAL A 371 -22.04 -5.16 4.03
CA VAL A 371 -22.36 -5.54 5.42
C VAL A 371 -23.75 -6.20 5.49
N SER A 372 -24.68 -5.75 4.63
CA SER A 372 -26.00 -6.31 4.43
C SER A 372 -26.46 -6.01 3.00
N ASP A 373 -27.64 -6.44 2.62
CA ASP A 373 -28.20 -6.24 1.26
C ASP A 373 -28.22 -4.77 0.78
N SER A 374 -28.24 -3.82 1.71
CA SER A 374 -28.33 -2.39 1.41
C SER A 374 -27.33 -1.51 2.15
N THR A 375 -26.38 -2.10 2.87
CA THR A 375 -25.38 -1.35 3.67
C THR A 375 -23.97 -1.74 3.28
N TRP A 376 -23.12 -0.73 3.04
CA TRP A 376 -21.74 -0.92 2.61
C TRP A 376 -20.77 -0.19 3.52
N THR A 377 -19.59 -0.78 3.71
CA THR A 377 -18.43 -0.06 4.26
C THR A 377 -17.55 0.36 3.10
N VAL A 378 -17.28 1.65 2.99
CA VAL A 378 -16.51 2.23 1.87
C VAL A 378 -15.17 2.77 2.37
N GLU A 379 -14.09 2.40 1.71
CA GLU A 379 -12.72 2.81 2.03
C GLU A 379 -12.02 3.39 0.79
N ASN A 380 -11.39 4.58 0.93
CA ASN A 380 -10.54 5.16 -0.10
C ASN A 380 -9.21 4.41 -0.19
N MET A 381 -8.78 4.03 -1.40
CA MET A 381 -7.53 3.28 -1.63
C MET A 381 -6.27 4.11 -1.34
N LYS A 382 -6.39 5.43 -1.23
CA LYS A 382 -5.32 6.39 -0.90
C LYS A 382 -4.12 6.32 -1.85
N SER A 383 -3.10 7.15 -1.55
CA SER A 383 -1.83 7.12 -2.29
C SER A 383 -1.07 5.80 -2.02
N PRO A 384 -0.41 5.19 -3.04
CA PRO A 384 -0.20 5.66 -4.41
C PRO A 384 -1.24 5.18 -5.42
N VAL A 385 -2.25 4.37 -5.02
CA VAL A 385 -3.32 3.94 -5.93
C VAL A 385 -4.07 5.17 -6.42
N ASN A 386 -4.58 5.98 -5.53
CA ASN A 386 -5.19 7.27 -5.85
C ASN A 386 -4.16 8.39 -5.92
N SER A 387 -4.41 9.37 -6.77
CA SER A 387 -3.58 10.52 -7.05
C SER A 387 -4.40 11.81 -7.11
N PHE A 388 -3.78 12.91 -7.53
CA PHE A 388 -4.51 14.15 -7.80
C PHE A 388 -5.36 14.11 -9.09
N ALA A 389 -5.16 13.12 -9.94
CA ALA A 389 -5.82 12.97 -11.24
C ALA A 389 -7.07 12.07 -11.14
N ASP A 390 -7.60 11.62 -12.28
CA ASP A 390 -8.61 10.56 -12.29
C ASP A 390 -7.92 9.20 -12.19
N ASP A 391 -8.39 8.36 -11.28
CA ASP A 391 -7.95 7.00 -11.04
C ASP A 391 -9.18 6.08 -11.04
N PHE A 392 -9.24 5.09 -11.96
CA PHE A 392 -10.46 4.33 -12.20
C PHE A 392 -10.25 2.97 -12.86
N GLY A 393 -11.31 2.15 -12.90
CA GLY A 393 -11.35 0.91 -13.66
C GLY A 393 -10.31 -0.10 -13.19
N MET A 394 -10.28 -0.41 -11.90
CA MET A 394 -9.35 -1.34 -11.27
C MET A 394 -9.76 -2.79 -11.55
N THR A 395 -8.82 -3.65 -11.94
CA THR A 395 -9.03 -5.10 -12.14
C THR A 395 -7.93 -5.92 -11.48
N PHE A 396 -8.25 -7.12 -11.02
CA PHE A 396 -7.38 -7.95 -10.19
C PHE A 396 -6.99 -9.26 -10.88
N GLU A 397 -5.76 -9.71 -10.67
CA GLU A 397 -5.30 -11.04 -11.08
C GLU A 397 -5.70 -12.08 -10.01
N GLY A 398 -6.93 -12.57 -10.09
CA GLY A 398 -7.46 -13.55 -9.16
C GLY A 398 -7.52 -13.11 -7.72
N ASP A 399 -7.00 -13.94 -6.84
CA ASP A 399 -6.93 -13.67 -5.41
C ASP A 399 -5.72 -12.82 -5.02
N TYR A 400 -4.79 -12.58 -5.96
CA TYR A 400 -3.66 -11.69 -5.71
C TYR A 400 -4.08 -10.23 -5.59
N THR A 401 -3.42 -9.49 -4.74
CA THR A 401 -3.62 -8.05 -4.60
C THR A 401 -2.71 -7.30 -5.57
N ARG A 402 -2.83 -7.64 -6.84
CA ARG A 402 -2.16 -7.01 -7.97
C ARG A 402 -3.06 -7.04 -9.21
N GLY A 403 -2.80 -6.17 -10.15
CA GLY A 403 -3.56 -6.07 -11.39
C GLY A 403 -3.28 -4.78 -12.12
N PHE A 404 -4.33 -4.24 -12.76
CA PHE A 404 -4.27 -3.03 -13.56
C PHE A 404 -5.37 -2.06 -13.18
N PHE A 405 -5.14 -0.78 -13.42
CA PHE A 405 -6.15 0.28 -13.34
C PHE A 405 -5.80 1.41 -14.31
N SER A 406 -6.68 2.37 -14.45
CA SER A 406 -6.54 3.51 -15.35
C SER A 406 -6.26 4.79 -14.59
N SER A 407 -5.40 5.65 -15.14
CA SER A 407 -5.15 6.97 -14.58
C SER A 407 -4.66 7.96 -15.64
N ASN A 408 -5.09 9.22 -15.54
CA ASN A 408 -4.55 10.31 -16.35
C ASN A 408 -3.48 11.14 -15.61
N ARG A 409 -2.96 10.62 -14.49
CA ARG A 409 -1.87 11.27 -13.75
C ARG A 409 -0.68 11.56 -14.64
N ASN A 410 -0.11 12.75 -14.49
CA ASN A 410 1.05 13.20 -15.26
C ASN A 410 0.84 13.33 -16.77
N ASP A 411 -0.41 13.32 -17.27
CA ASP A 411 -0.73 13.68 -18.65
C ASP A 411 -1.38 15.07 -18.72
N GLY A 412 -0.65 16.05 -19.25
CA GLY A 412 -1.14 17.44 -19.33
C GLY A 412 -2.29 17.68 -20.32
N ARG A 413 -2.71 16.65 -21.05
CA ARG A 413 -3.86 16.64 -21.98
C ARG A 413 -5.04 15.85 -21.44
N GLY A 414 -4.92 15.27 -20.22
CA GLY A 414 -5.97 14.47 -19.60
C GLY A 414 -6.19 13.12 -20.26
N ARG A 415 -5.20 12.55 -20.93
CA ARG A 415 -5.28 11.22 -21.55
C ARG A 415 -5.08 10.15 -20.51
N ASP A 416 -5.88 9.10 -20.62
CA ASP A 416 -5.85 7.98 -19.68
C ASP A 416 -4.79 6.97 -20.08
N HIS A 417 -4.19 6.36 -19.07
CA HIS A 417 -3.16 5.36 -19.24
C HIS A 417 -3.36 4.21 -18.26
N ILE A 418 -2.98 3.01 -18.67
CA ILE A 418 -3.03 1.81 -17.86
C ILE A 418 -1.79 1.77 -16.95
N TYR A 419 -2.03 1.53 -15.68
CA TYR A 419 -1.04 1.34 -14.63
C TYR A 419 -1.16 -0.05 -14.03
N THR A 420 -0.05 -0.62 -13.62
CA THR A 420 -0.03 -1.80 -12.76
C THR A 420 -0.07 -1.38 -11.31
N PHE A 421 -0.69 -2.20 -10.48
CA PHE A 421 -0.56 -2.10 -9.02
C PHE A 421 -0.23 -3.46 -8.43
N GLU A 422 0.47 -3.45 -7.30
CA GLU A 422 0.79 -4.63 -6.51
C GLU A 422 0.90 -4.23 -5.04
N LEU A 423 0.23 -4.97 -4.16
CA LEU A 423 0.46 -4.90 -2.72
C LEU A 423 1.42 -6.04 -2.34
N PRO A 424 2.69 -5.74 -2.03
CA PRO A 424 3.63 -6.77 -1.60
C PRO A 424 3.15 -7.49 -0.34
N GLU A 425 3.37 -8.79 -0.27
CA GLU A 425 3.13 -9.53 0.96
C GLU A 425 3.96 -8.95 2.11
N THR A 426 3.36 -8.91 3.29
CA THR A 426 4.08 -8.54 4.49
C THR A 426 4.99 -9.70 4.90
N VAL A 427 6.26 -9.42 5.12
CA VAL A 427 7.24 -10.41 5.53
C VAL A 427 7.63 -10.17 6.99
N HIS A 428 7.19 -11.06 7.87
CA HIS A 428 7.74 -11.20 9.21
C HIS A 428 8.79 -12.31 9.19
N LYS A 429 9.97 -12.04 9.73
CA LYS A 429 11.04 -13.04 9.82
C LYS A 429 11.72 -12.99 11.18
N ILE A 430 12.09 -14.17 11.67
CA ILE A 430 13.01 -14.32 12.80
C ILE A 430 14.39 -14.59 12.21
N THR A 431 15.39 -13.84 12.68
CA THR A 431 16.81 -14.08 12.41
C THR A 431 17.50 -14.29 13.75
N GLY A 432 18.30 -15.32 13.89
CA GLY A 432 18.99 -15.60 15.15
C GLY A 432 20.34 -16.26 14.95
N TRP A 433 21.12 -16.28 16.02
CA TRP A 433 22.43 -16.91 16.10
C TRP A 433 22.51 -17.84 17.27
N VAL A 434 23.07 -19.03 17.02
CA VAL A 434 23.34 -20.02 18.06
C VAL A 434 24.85 -20.10 18.26
N TYR A 435 25.29 -19.88 19.48
CA TYR A 435 26.71 -19.85 19.81
C TYR A 435 26.94 -20.38 21.24
N GLU A 436 28.16 -20.84 21.53
CA GLU A 436 28.61 -21.14 22.90
C GLU A 436 28.61 -19.84 23.74
N LYS A 437 28.10 -19.87 24.93
CA LYS A 437 28.03 -18.69 25.81
C LYS A 437 29.38 -17.95 25.93
N ASP A 438 30.49 -18.68 25.80
CA ASP A 438 31.85 -18.14 25.85
C ASP A 438 32.46 -17.76 24.50
N GLY A 439 31.65 -17.81 23.37
CA GLY A 439 31.97 -17.03 22.18
C GLY A 439 32.23 -17.73 20.87
N TYR A 440 31.94 -19.01 20.70
CA TYR A 440 32.06 -19.69 19.39
C TYR A 440 30.69 -19.98 18.77
N GLU A 441 30.57 -19.81 17.46
CA GLU A 441 29.39 -20.20 16.69
C GLU A 441 29.24 -21.73 16.73
N LEU A 442 28.00 -22.19 16.91
CA LEU A 442 27.67 -23.64 16.96
C LEU A 442 27.06 -24.05 15.63
N THR A 443 27.86 -24.56 14.73
CA THR A 443 27.45 -24.94 13.36
C THR A 443 26.60 -26.20 13.29
N ASP A 444 26.61 -27.05 14.33
CA ASP A 444 25.79 -28.26 14.44
C ASP A 444 24.47 -28.03 15.22
N ALA A 445 24.16 -26.79 15.54
CA ALA A 445 22.99 -26.46 16.31
C ALA A 445 21.70 -26.62 15.49
N ILE A 446 20.61 -26.88 16.21
CA ILE A 446 19.27 -26.98 15.68
C ILE A 446 18.37 -26.07 16.49
N VAL A 447 17.51 -25.32 15.82
CA VAL A 447 16.47 -24.52 16.46
C VAL A 447 15.10 -25.10 16.09
N TYR A 448 14.35 -25.53 17.07
CA TYR A 448 12.95 -25.92 16.91
C TYR A 448 12.09 -24.68 17.09
N LEU A 449 11.20 -24.41 16.15
CA LEU A 449 10.27 -23.30 16.19
C LEU A 449 8.84 -23.86 16.19
N VAL A 450 8.07 -23.51 17.22
CA VAL A 450 6.68 -23.91 17.40
C VAL A 450 5.83 -22.66 17.58
N GLY A 451 4.76 -22.53 16.79
CA GLY A 451 3.82 -21.41 16.84
C GLY A 451 2.43 -21.87 17.30
N ASP A 452 1.65 -20.98 17.90
CA ASP A 452 0.24 -21.19 18.25
C ASP A 452 -0.66 -21.22 17.00
N ASP A 453 -0.12 -20.81 15.84
CA ASP A 453 -0.72 -20.95 14.49
C ASP A 453 -0.59 -22.37 13.89
N GLY A 454 -0.01 -23.31 14.63
CA GLY A 454 0.28 -24.66 14.17
C GLY A 454 1.63 -24.82 13.47
N THR A 455 2.44 -23.78 13.38
CA THR A 455 3.81 -23.86 12.86
C THR A 455 4.63 -24.82 13.74
N ASN A 456 5.33 -25.77 13.12
CA ASN A 456 6.28 -26.66 13.77
C ASN A 456 7.43 -26.96 12.80
N THR A 457 8.55 -26.26 13.00
CA THR A 457 9.67 -26.28 12.05
C THR A 457 10.98 -26.59 12.78
N LYS A 458 11.83 -27.40 12.15
CA LYS A 458 13.18 -27.71 12.59
C LYS A 458 14.16 -26.97 11.69
N LEU A 459 14.93 -26.04 12.23
CA LEU A 459 15.88 -25.20 11.52
C LEU A 459 17.30 -25.64 11.83
N GLY A 460 18.09 -25.95 10.81
CA GLY A 460 19.54 -26.03 10.93
C GLY A 460 20.15 -24.64 10.83
N VAL A 461 21.24 -24.42 11.53
CA VAL A 461 22.00 -23.17 11.42
C VAL A 461 23.01 -23.23 10.26
N ARG A 462 23.48 -22.06 9.81
CA ARG A 462 24.54 -21.91 8.84
C ARG A 462 25.93 -22.04 9.49
N ASP A 463 26.99 -21.97 8.68
CA ASP A 463 28.38 -22.06 9.15
C ASP A 463 28.80 -20.95 10.13
N ASP A 464 28.06 -19.83 10.14
CA ASP A 464 28.20 -18.71 11.07
C ASP A 464 27.26 -18.81 12.30
N GLY A 465 26.63 -19.96 12.54
CA GLY A 465 25.67 -20.18 13.59
C GLY A 465 24.32 -19.50 13.38
N SER A 466 24.10 -18.80 12.25
CA SER A 466 22.88 -18.05 11.99
C SER A 466 21.75 -18.93 11.43
N PHE A 467 20.53 -18.50 11.68
CA PHE A 467 19.33 -19.04 11.03
C PHE A 467 18.37 -17.92 10.69
N THR A 468 17.49 -18.16 9.73
CA THR A 468 16.42 -17.21 9.36
C THR A 468 15.18 -18.02 8.99
N GLN A 469 14.02 -17.60 9.50
CA GLN A 469 12.72 -18.20 9.20
C GLN A 469 11.66 -17.15 9.00
N ARG A 470 10.84 -17.28 7.94
CA ARG A 470 9.59 -16.53 7.80
C ARG A 470 8.59 -17.03 8.83
N VAL A 471 7.85 -16.08 9.43
CA VAL A 471 6.84 -16.35 10.45
C VAL A 471 5.58 -15.55 10.18
N ASN A 472 4.45 -15.97 10.73
CA ASN A 472 3.20 -15.28 10.57
C ASN A 472 3.08 -14.08 11.53
N PRO A 473 2.43 -12.98 11.13
CA PRO A 473 2.12 -11.88 12.04
C PRO A 473 1.08 -12.30 13.10
N GLY A 474 1.13 -11.64 14.27
CA GLY A 474 0.15 -11.85 15.35
C GLY A 474 0.22 -13.23 16.01
N THR A 475 1.37 -13.92 15.92
CA THR A 475 1.55 -15.31 16.38
C THR A 475 2.57 -15.35 17.51
N ASN A 476 2.32 -16.21 18.50
CA ASN A 476 3.28 -16.50 19.57
C ASN A 476 4.15 -17.69 19.21
N TYR A 477 5.44 -17.50 19.19
CA TYR A 477 6.41 -18.53 18.88
C TYR A 477 7.27 -18.89 20.08
N LEU A 478 7.47 -20.19 20.26
CA LEU A 478 8.45 -20.78 21.15
C LEU A 478 9.62 -21.31 20.30
N LEU A 479 10.83 -20.89 20.63
CA LEU A 479 12.05 -21.39 19.99
C LEU A 479 12.92 -22.12 21.02
N LEU A 480 13.43 -23.29 20.64
CA LEU A 480 14.33 -24.11 21.42
C LEU A 480 15.63 -24.35 20.65
N GLY A 481 16.70 -23.70 21.06
CA GLY A 481 18.04 -23.92 20.53
C GLY A 481 18.71 -25.12 21.21
N THR A 482 19.24 -26.05 20.41
CA THR A 482 19.90 -27.28 20.89
C THR A 482 21.17 -27.57 20.12
N SER A 483 22.19 -28.08 20.79
CA SER A 483 23.40 -28.64 20.17
C SER A 483 23.97 -29.75 21.04
N LYS A 484 24.64 -30.73 20.42
CA LYS A 484 25.23 -31.85 21.15
C LYS A 484 26.36 -31.36 22.07
N GLY A 485 26.26 -31.68 23.35
CA GLY A 485 27.23 -31.26 24.34
C GLY A 485 26.90 -29.90 25.00
N TYR A 486 25.71 -29.38 24.78
CA TYR A 486 25.24 -28.14 25.36
C TYR A 486 23.86 -28.29 26.02
N LEU A 487 23.55 -27.40 26.95
CA LEU A 487 22.21 -27.26 27.52
C LEU A 487 21.30 -26.59 26.51
N ASN A 488 20.01 -27.02 26.48
CA ASN A 488 19.00 -26.37 25.62
C ASN A 488 18.75 -24.94 26.14
N TYR A 489 18.49 -24.04 25.18
CA TYR A 489 18.13 -22.67 25.45
C TYR A 489 16.78 -22.34 24.78
N LYS A 490 15.83 -21.85 25.58
CA LYS A 490 14.46 -21.55 25.15
C LYS A 490 14.27 -20.03 25.06
N GLN A 491 13.56 -19.61 24.05
CA GLN A 491 13.11 -18.24 23.89
C GLN A 491 11.67 -18.20 23.40
N GLU A 492 10.89 -17.21 23.87
CA GLU A 492 9.54 -16.95 23.45
C GLU A 492 9.47 -15.57 22.81
N ILE A 493 8.69 -15.45 21.73
CA ILE A 493 8.48 -14.19 21.02
C ILE A 493 7.06 -14.11 20.51
N SER A 494 6.45 -12.93 20.61
CA SER A 494 5.18 -12.62 19.98
C SER A 494 5.43 -11.70 18.79
N THR A 495 4.99 -12.11 17.61
CA THR A 495 5.05 -11.24 16.42
C THR A 495 3.89 -10.25 16.45
N ASP A 496 4.14 -9.02 16.03
CA ASP A 496 3.07 -8.04 15.93
C ASP A 496 2.13 -8.34 14.75
N SER A 497 0.93 -7.78 14.77
CA SER A 497 -0.07 -7.93 13.71
C SER A 497 -0.03 -6.78 12.70
N THR A 498 1.04 -5.97 12.68
CA THR A 498 1.14 -4.82 11.78
C THR A 498 1.37 -5.25 10.34
N ASN A 499 0.80 -4.50 9.41
CA ASN A 499 0.97 -4.69 7.97
C ASN A 499 2.31 -4.10 7.45
N GLN A 500 3.40 -4.31 8.21
CA GLN A 500 4.75 -3.84 7.89
C GLN A 500 5.74 -4.99 8.00
N ASP A 501 6.77 -4.99 7.16
CA ASP A 501 7.85 -5.95 7.28
C ASP A 501 8.54 -5.82 8.65
N ARG A 502 8.77 -6.96 9.30
CA ARG A 502 9.41 -7.03 10.62
C ARG A 502 10.50 -8.09 10.63
N GLU A 503 11.60 -7.74 11.27
CA GLU A 503 12.67 -8.66 11.58
C GLU A 503 12.86 -8.72 13.10
N TYR A 504 12.77 -9.94 13.65
CA TYR A 504 12.96 -10.23 15.06
C TYR A 504 14.32 -10.89 15.20
N VAL A 505 15.23 -10.23 15.94
CA VAL A 505 16.62 -10.67 16.10
C VAL A 505 16.76 -11.38 17.45
N LEU A 506 17.18 -12.64 17.42
CA LEU A 506 17.29 -13.49 18.61
C LEU A 506 18.71 -14.02 18.79
N GLN A 507 19.09 -14.25 20.05
CA GLN A 507 20.40 -14.76 20.42
C GLN A 507 20.24 -16.03 21.26
N PHE A 508 20.96 -17.11 20.91
CA PHE A 508 20.89 -18.40 21.59
C PHE A 508 22.27 -18.76 22.17
N PRO A 509 22.64 -18.22 23.35
CA PRO A 509 23.89 -18.57 24.04
C PRO A 509 23.74 -19.91 24.74
N LEU A 510 24.25 -20.99 24.15
CA LEU A 510 24.19 -22.31 24.74
C LEU A 510 25.35 -22.55 25.71
N SER A 511 25.03 -23.07 26.89
CA SER A 511 25.99 -23.42 27.94
C SER A 511 26.56 -24.83 27.77
N SER A 512 27.87 -24.97 27.78
CA SER A 512 28.53 -26.29 27.65
C SER A 512 28.21 -27.21 28.83
N ILE A 513 28.01 -28.50 28.56
CA ILE A 513 27.91 -29.55 29.60
C ILE A 513 29.26 -30.11 30.00
N SER A 514 30.31 -29.86 29.26
CA SER A 514 31.65 -30.43 29.49
C SER A 514 32.66 -29.49 30.16
N LYS A 515 32.39 -28.18 30.12
CA LYS A 515 33.25 -27.13 30.70
C LYS A 515 32.50 -26.34 31.76
N PRO A 516 33.19 -25.76 32.77
CA PRO A 516 32.58 -24.76 33.62
C PRO A 516 32.10 -23.56 32.82
N VAL A 517 30.95 -23.02 33.17
CA VAL A 517 30.35 -21.84 32.55
C VAL A 517 30.30 -20.70 33.54
N LEU A 518 30.87 -19.57 33.20
CA LEU A 518 30.89 -18.38 34.04
C LEU A 518 29.45 -17.85 34.23
N ILE A 519 29.12 -17.48 35.44
CA ILE A 519 27.91 -16.76 35.81
C ILE A 519 28.30 -15.29 35.98
N ASP A 520 27.97 -14.48 34.96
CA ASP A 520 28.31 -13.04 34.99
C ASP A 520 27.52 -12.28 36.05
N ASN A 521 28.02 -11.13 36.46
CA ASN A 521 27.32 -10.16 37.33
C ASN A 521 26.87 -10.72 38.71
N ILE A 522 27.63 -11.64 39.30
CA ILE A 522 27.38 -12.10 40.66
C ILE A 522 28.21 -11.27 41.64
N PHE A 523 27.55 -10.50 42.47
CA PHE A 523 28.16 -9.58 43.41
C PHE A 523 27.86 -9.96 44.87
N PHE A 524 28.86 -9.84 45.70
CA PHE A 524 28.74 -10.03 47.14
C PHE A 524 29.12 -8.75 47.88
N ASP A 525 28.67 -8.61 49.12
CA ASP A 525 29.17 -7.61 50.01
C ASP A 525 30.68 -7.85 50.27
N PHE A 526 31.40 -6.77 50.53
CA PHE A 526 32.82 -6.88 50.81
C PHE A 526 33.07 -7.84 52.00
N ASP A 527 33.96 -8.81 51.80
CA ASP A 527 34.34 -9.81 52.78
C ASP A 527 33.18 -10.65 53.35
N LYS A 528 32.09 -10.82 52.54
CA LYS A 528 30.89 -11.60 52.92
C LYS A 528 30.45 -12.55 51.79
N ALA A 529 29.57 -13.46 52.18
CA ALA A 529 28.86 -14.34 51.25
C ALA A 529 27.41 -13.87 50.95
N THR A 530 27.02 -12.68 51.42
CA THR A 530 25.70 -12.11 51.15
C THR A 530 25.62 -11.63 49.74
N LEU A 531 24.70 -12.20 48.97
CA LEU A 531 24.40 -11.76 47.57
C LEU A 531 23.81 -10.36 47.58
N ARG A 532 24.29 -9.54 46.68
CA ARG A 532 23.74 -8.21 46.44
C ARG A 532 22.54 -8.28 45.49
N PRO A 533 21.56 -7.35 45.60
CA PRO A 533 20.36 -7.36 44.76
C PRO A 533 20.66 -7.36 43.26
N GLU A 534 21.77 -6.76 42.84
CA GLU A 534 22.18 -6.67 41.42
C GLU A 534 22.50 -8.05 40.80
N SER A 535 22.72 -9.09 41.64
CA SER A 535 22.96 -10.46 41.18
C SER A 535 21.67 -11.20 40.80
N ALA A 536 20.49 -10.66 41.11
CA ALA A 536 19.22 -11.37 40.97
C ALA A 536 18.89 -11.70 39.51
N GLU A 537 19.20 -10.81 38.57
CA GLU A 537 18.95 -11.02 37.15
C GLU A 537 19.67 -12.27 36.62
N SER A 538 20.98 -12.35 36.78
CA SER A 538 21.79 -13.49 36.33
C SER A 538 21.44 -14.80 37.04
N LEU A 539 21.06 -14.73 38.31
CA LEU A 539 20.61 -15.92 39.08
C LEU A 539 19.23 -16.41 38.60
N ASN A 540 18.34 -15.50 38.23
CA ASN A 540 17.03 -15.86 37.63
C ASN A 540 17.21 -16.47 36.26
N GLU A 541 18.13 -15.98 35.41
CA GLU A 541 18.48 -16.60 34.15
C GLU A 541 18.99 -18.03 34.32
N LEU A 542 19.87 -18.27 35.32
CA LEU A 542 20.33 -19.62 35.63
C LEU A 542 19.20 -20.52 36.14
N ALA A 543 18.31 -19.99 36.95
CA ALA A 543 17.13 -20.74 37.44
C ALA A 543 16.22 -21.13 36.27
N ALA A 544 15.98 -20.21 35.31
CA ALA A 544 15.23 -20.50 34.10
C ALA A 544 15.91 -21.57 33.22
N LEU A 545 17.22 -21.45 33.01
CA LEU A 545 18.01 -22.45 32.27
C LEU A 545 17.90 -23.85 32.92
N LEU A 546 17.96 -23.95 34.25
CA LEU A 546 17.79 -25.23 34.97
C LEU A 546 16.35 -25.76 34.91
N THR A 547 15.37 -24.88 34.82
CA THR A 547 13.96 -25.24 34.65
C THR A 547 13.73 -25.83 33.29
N ASP A 548 14.29 -25.22 32.25
CA ASP A 548 14.22 -25.71 30.84
C ASP A 548 15.05 -26.99 30.65
N ASN A 549 15.99 -27.32 31.54
CA ASN A 549 16.82 -28.51 31.52
C ASN A 549 16.61 -29.37 32.80
N PRO A 550 15.43 -29.99 32.97
CA PRO A 550 15.05 -30.61 34.26
C PRO A 550 15.90 -31.83 34.65
N HIS A 551 16.57 -32.44 33.69
CA HIS A 551 17.39 -33.65 33.93
C HIS A 551 18.87 -33.36 34.27
N VAL A 552 19.21 -32.10 34.49
CA VAL A 552 20.59 -31.66 34.75
C VAL A 552 20.80 -31.42 36.23
N THR A 553 21.92 -31.90 36.74
CA THR A 553 22.46 -31.50 38.04
C THR A 553 23.75 -30.71 37.86
N ILE A 554 23.95 -29.69 38.68
CA ILE A 554 25.11 -28.79 38.57
C ILE A 554 25.87 -28.66 39.88
N GLU A 555 27.15 -28.33 39.76
CA GLU A 555 27.95 -27.78 40.82
C GLU A 555 28.10 -26.26 40.61
N ILE A 556 27.84 -25.49 41.65
CA ILE A 556 28.18 -24.07 41.72
C ILE A 556 29.57 -23.95 42.36
N GLY A 557 30.52 -23.51 41.56
CA GLY A 557 31.92 -23.26 41.95
C GLY A 557 32.15 -21.78 42.24
N ALA A 558 32.72 -21.46 43.38
CA ALA A 558 33.13 -20.11 43.70
C ALA A 558 34.65 -20.03 43.92
N HIS A 559 35.25 -18.95 43.42
CA HIS A 559 36.68 -18.73 43.42
C HIS A 559 37.03 -17.37 44.02
N CYS A 560 38.21 -17.32 44.68
CA CYS A 560 38.81 -16.10 45.17
C CYS A 560 40.07 -15.74 44.36
N ASP A 561 40.58 -14.53 44.54
CA ASP A 561 41.94 -14.17 44.13
C ASP A 561 42.94 -14.63 45.19
N TYR A 562 44.21 -14.45 44.90
CA TYR A 562 45.32 -14.88 45.76
C TYR A 562 45.49 -14.02 47.04
N LYS A 563 44.71 -12.96 47.21
CA LYS A 563 44.82 -12.07 48.37
C LYS A 563 44.14 -12.69 49.63
N GLY A 564 44.89 -12.99 50.63
CA GLY A 564 44.39 -13.51 51.89
C GLY A 564 45.04 -14.84 52.30
N ASP A 565 44.46 -15.45 53.32
CA ASP A 565 44.87 -16.78 53.81
C ASP A 565 44.09 -17.85 53.01
N ASP A 566 44.78 -18.92 52.59
CA ASP A 566 44.22 -20.00 51.77
C ASP A 566 42.99 -20.64 52.39
N ASP A 567 43.08 -20.96 53.70
CA ASP A 567 41.98 -21.55 54.42
C ASP A 567 40.78 -20.59 54.58
N TYR A 568 41.07 -19.30 54.66
CA TYR A 568 40.05 -18.27 54.71
C TYR A 568 39.37 -18.15 53.35
N ASN A 569 40.13 -18.05 52.26
CA ASN A 569 39.63 -18.00 50.90
C ASN A 569 38.79 -19.23 50.55
N LEU A 570 39.20 -20.41 51.00
CA LEU A 570 38.45 -21.66 50.81
C LEU A 570 37.09 -21.60 51.54
N ARG A 571 37.03 -21.16 52.78
CA ARG A 571 35.79 -21.01 53.55
C ARG A 571 34.87 -19.94 52.97
N LEU A 572 35.41 -18.78 52.54
CA LEU A 572 34.66 -17.69 51.98
C LEU A 572 34.03 -18.10 50.65
N SER A 573 34.83 -18.74 49.77
CA SER A 573 34.30 -19.23 48.48
C SER A 573 33.23 -20.31 48.67
N ALA A 574 33.40 -21.24 49.61
CA ALA A 574 32.37 -22.24 49.93
C ALA A 574 31.05 -21.60 50.42
N ALA A 575 31.13 -20.59 51.27
CA ALA A 575 29.95 -19.85 51.73
C ALA A 575 29.27 -19.06 50.59
N ARG A 576 30.03 -18.48 49.68
CA ARG A 576 29.50 -17.80 48.48
C ARG A 576 28.80 -18.77 47.53
N ALA A 577 29.40 -19.93 47.26
CA ALA A 577 28.76 -20.96 46.45
C ALA A 577 27.44 -21.44 47.09
N GLN A 578 27.41 -21.60 48.41
CA GLN A 578 26.20 -21.98 49.13
C GLN A 578 25.11 -20.91 49.05
N SER A 579 25.43 -19.61 49.10
CA SER A 579 24.46 -18.54 48.96
C SER A 579 23.80 -18.53 47.57
N VAL A 580 24.53 -18.87 46.50
CA VAL A 580 23.98 -19.05 45.19
C VAL A 580 23.04 -20.27 45.10
N VAL A 581 23.46 -21.39 45.69
CA VAL A 581 22.61 -22.60 45.75
C VAL A 581 21.33 -22.31 46.53
N ASP A 582 21.40 -21.62 47.67
CA ASP A 582 20.23 -21.26 48.48
C ASP A 582 19.26 -20.36 47.69
N TYR A 583 19.78 -19.43 46.89
CA TYR A 583 18.98 -18.60 46.00
C TYR A 583 18.24 -19.45 44.95
N LEU A 584 18.95 -20.37 44.29
CA LEU A 584 18.34 -21.24 43.26
C LEU A 584 17.27 -22.18 43.83
N ILE A 585 17.47 -22.68 45.09
CA ILE A 585 16.46 -23.46 45.81
C ILE A 585 15.22 -22.59 46.07
N ALA A 586 15.42 -21.35 46.53
CA ALA A 586 14.34 -20.40 46.76
C ALA A 586 13.59 -20.05 45.43
N ALA A 587 14.28 -20.06 44.30
CA ALA A 587 13.71 -19.91 42.98
C ALA A 587 13.01 -21.20 42.44
N GLY A 588 12.96 -22.30 43.23
CA GLY A 588 12.20 -23.50 42.89
C GLY A 588 13.01 -24.64 42.28
N ILE A 589 14.34 -24.54 42.23
CA ILE A 589 15.19 -25.67 41.78
C ILE A 589 15.37 -26.67 42.91
N ALA A 590 15.17 -27.97 42.63
CA ALA A 590 15.31 -29.03 43.63
C ALA A 590 16.73 -29.08 44.19
N ALA A 591 16.83 -29.15 45.51
CA ALA A 591 18.12 -29.09 46.24
C ALA A 591 19.09 -30.21 45.82
N ASP A 592 18.59 -31.41 45.53
CA ASP A 592 19.39 -32.58 45.09
C ASP A 592 19.92 -32.45 43.64
N ARG A 593 19.56 -31.39 42.94
CA ARG A 593 20.14 -31.02 41.66
C ARG A 593 21.35 -30.07 41.76
N LEU A 594 21.62 -29.56 42.98
CA LEU A 594 22.57 -28.48 43.19
C LEU A 594 23.66 -28.94 44.18
N THR A 595 24.90 -28.61 43.90
CA THR A 595 26.07 -28.84 44.78
C THR A 595 26.85 -27.56 44.90
N ALA A 596 27.11 -27.08 46.13
CA ALA A 596 27.96 -25.93 46.37
C ALA A 596 29.41 -26.39 46.61
N LYS A 597 30.38 -25.69 45.98
CA LYS A 597 31.80 -25.93 46.18
C LYS A 597 32.65 -24.67 46.13
N GLY A 598 33.40 -24.43 47.19
CA GLY A 598 34.44 -23.41 47.24
C GLY A 598 35.77 -23.99 46.70
N TYR A 599 36.47 -23.20 45.95
CA TYR A 599 37.78 -23.53 45.39
C TYR A 599 38.90 -22.61 45.92
N GLY A 600 38.54 -21.59 46.73
CA GLY A 600 39.54 -20.60 47.12
C GLY A 600 40.28 -20.04 45.91
N GLU A 601 41.58 -20.03 45.95
CA GLU A 601 42.49 -19.65 44.86
C GLU A 601 43.11 -20.82 44.10
N GLU A 602 42.79 -22.07 44.52
CA GLU A 602 43.40 -23.28 43.93
C GLU A 602 43.17 -23.44 42.41
N LYS A 603 42.11 -22.85 41.89
CA LYS A 603 41.79 -22.92 40.48
C LYS A 603 41.73 -21.52 39.86
N PRO A 604 42.87 -20.98 39.41
CA PRO A 604 42.91 -19.72 38.70
C PRO A 604 42.18 -19.81 37.35
N VAL A 605 41.75 -18.68 36.87
CA VAL A 605 41.10 -18.59 35.52
C VAL A 605 42.04 -19.03 34.44
N VAL A 606 41.49 -19.77 33.48
CA VAL A 606 42.13 -20.00 32.17
C VAL A 606 41.57 -18.92 31.21
N VAL A 607 42.44 -18.07 30.71
CA VAL A 607 42.05 -16.94 29.85
C VAL A 607 41.37 -17.45 28.61
N SER A 608 40.13 -17.06 28.41
CA SER A 608 39.37 -17.36 27.21
C SER A 608 39.82 -16.46 26.03
N LYS A 609 39.46 -16.83 24.77
CA LYS A 609 39.73 -16.00 23.60
C LYS A 609 39.12 -14.61 23.75
N LYS A 610 37.86 -14.52 24.21
CA LYS A 610 37.16 -13.25 24.47
C LYS A 610 37.88 -12.36 25.47
N GLN A 611 38.42 -12.95 26.55
CA GLN A 611 39.22 -12.22 27.53
C GLN A 611 40.56 -11.77 26.97
N ALA A 612 41.24 -12.58 26.13
CA ALA A 612 42.46 -12.18 25.44
C ALA A 612 42.21 -11.04 24.40
N GLU A 613 41.07 -11.06 23.73
CA GLU A 613 40.64 -9.96 22.83
C GLU A 613 40.31 -8.68 23.61
N GLN A 614 39.65 -8.81 24.77
CA GLN A 614 39.27 -7.68 25.63
C GLN A 614 40.48 -7.06 26.35
N TYR A 615 41.44 -7.90 26.75
CA TYR A 615 42.63 -7.50 27.50
C TYR A 615 43.90 -7.90 26.74
N PRO A 616 44.43 -7.03 25.86
CA PRO A 616 45.57 -7.37 24.99
C PRO A 616 46.85 -7.80 25.67
N PHE A 617 46.98 -7.63 26.99
CA PHE A 617 48.13 -8.10 27.80
C PHE A 617 47.98 -9.55 28.25
N LEU A 618 46.82 -10.18 28.04
CA LEU A 618 46.54 -11.59 28.31
C LEU A 618 46.66 -12.41 27.03
N VAL A 619 47.06 -13.69 27.20
CA VAL A 619 47.15 -14.64 26.09
C VAL A 619 46.08 -15.73 26.28
N GLU A 620 45.43 -16.12 25.22
CA GLU A 620 44.43 -17.23 25.24
C GLU A 620 45.08 -18.50 25.84
N ASN A 621 44.35 -19.22 26.67
CA ASN A 621 44.78 -20.38 27.46
C ASN A 621 45.83 -20.09 28.54
N GLN A 622 46.16 -18.82 28.82
CA GLN A 622 46.99 -18.45 29.95
C GLN A 622 46.30 -18.75 31.30
N LEU A 623 47.02 -19.33 32.22
CA LEU A 623 46.55 -19.49 33.61
C LEU A 623 46.99 -18.29 34.45
N LEU A 624 46.01 -17.66 35.15
CA LEU A 624 46.26 -16.46 35.96
C LEU A 624 46.68 -16.82 37.43
N TYR A 625 47.84 -17.49 37.55
CA TYR A 625 48.43 -17.78 38.88
C TYR A 625 49.04 -16.53 39.51
N GLU A 626 49.09 -16.50 40.86
CA GLU A 626 49.70 -15.44 41.67
C GLU A 626 51.07 -14.99 41.13
N PHE A 627 51.97 -15.92 40.90
CA PHE A 627 53.34 -15.60 40.40
C PHE A 627 53.32 -14.81 39.09
N GLY A 628 52.47 -15.17 38.14
CA GLY A 628 52.31 -14.47 36.88
C GLY A 628 51.68 -13.08 37.04
N ILE A 629 50.73 -12.97 37.90
CA ILE A 629 50.01 -11.72 38.20
C ILE A 629 50.94 -10.70 38.84
N LEU A 630 51.76 -11.14 39.80
CA LEU A 630 52.71 -10.26 40.51
C LEU A 630 53.78 -9.62 39.62
N LEU A 631 53.99 -10.13 38.42
CA LEU A 631 54.92 -9.56 37.42
C LEU A 631 54.28 -8.46 36.56
N MET A 632 52.99 -8.24 36.69
CA MET A 632 52.20 -7.27 35.89
C MET A 632 52.15 -5.90 36.59
N THR A 633 51.65 -4.89 35.87
CA THR A 633 51.39 -3.59 36.46
C THR A 633 50.23 -3.69 37.48
N GLN A 634 50.14 -2.75 38.42
CA GLN A 634 49.15 -2.76 39.48
C GLN A 634 47.70 -2.78 38.92
N GLU A 635 47.46 -2.08 37.82
CA GLU A 635 46.19 -2.09 37.10
C GLU A 635 45.88 -3.46 36.48
N GLN A 636 46.86 -4.08 35.82
CA GLN A 636 46.72 -5.41 35.22
C GLN A 636 46.50 -6.49 36.29
N GLN A 637 47.19 -6.37 37.46
CA GLN A 637 46.98 -7.25 38.60
C GLN A 637 45.52 -7.20 39.09
N GLU A 638 44.94 -6.02 39.23
CA GLU A 638 43.54 -5.90 39.68
C GLU A 638 42.58 -6.51 38.69
N ILE A 639 42.78 -6.32 37.38
CA ILE A 639 42.00 -6.98 36.34
C ILE A 639 42.09 -8.51 36.47
N CYS A 640 43.28 -9.07 36.61
CA CYS A 640 43.46 -10.51 36.79
C CYS A 640 42.80 -11.02 38.09
N ASN A 641 42.90 -10.25 39.16
CA ASN A 641 42.25 -10.59 40.44
C ASN A 641 40.72 -10.56 40.32
N GLN A 642 40.15 -9.60 39.58
CA GLN A 642 38.71 -9.57 39.28
C GLN A 642 38.28 -10.79 38.47
N LEU A 643 39.05 -11.21 37.48
CA LEU A 643 38.77 -12.41 36.68
C LEU A 643 38.81 -13.67 37.54
N ASN A 644 39.74 -13.76 38.52
CA ASN A 644 39.83 -14.88 39.46
C ASN A 644 38.67 -14.91 40.46
N ARG A 645 38.14 -13.76 40.91
CA ARG A 645 36.96 -13.66 41.75
C ARG A 645 35.70 -13.92 40.95
N ARG A 646 35.35 -15.16 40.70
CA ARG A 646 34.23 -15.56 39.86
C ARG A 646 33.33 -16.63 40.46
N ILE A 647 32.13 -16.71 39.97
CA ILE A 647 31.20 -17.83 40.17
C ILE A 647 30.98 -18.51 38.85
N GLU A 648 31.07 -19.84 38.85
CA GLU A 648 30.81 -20.64 37.65
C GLU A 648 29.91 -21.82 38.00
N PHE A 649 29.19 -22.37 37.04
CA PHE A 649 28.53 -23.63 37.18
C PHE A 649 29.14 -24.69 36.26
N ARG A 650 29.10 -25.94 36.71
CA ARG A 650 29.53 -27.10 35.96
C ARG A 650 28.46 -28.16 35.98
N VAL A 651 28.13 -28.72 34.82
CA VAL A 651 27.20 -29.85 34.75
C VAL A 651 27.86 -31.11 35.31
N LEU A 652 27.19 -31.72 36.28
CA LEU A 652 27.64 -32.98 36.91
C LEU A 652 26.96 -34.18 36.24
N ARG A 653 25.67 -34.06 35.88
CA ARG A 653 24.86 -35.16 35.35
C ARG A 653 23.74 -34.62 34.48
N THR A 654 23.43 -35.32 33.39
CA THR A 654 22.36 -34.97 32.44
C THR A 654 21.19 -35.98 32.43
N THR A 655 21.15 -36.90 33.38
CA THR A 655 20.16 -37.99 33.47
C THR A 655 19.42 -38.03 34.81
N TYR A 656 19.37 -36.89 35.53
CA TYR A 656 18.64 -36.79 36.79
C TYR A 656 17.16 -37.14 36.61
N GLY A 657 16.62 -38.02 37.42
CA GLY A 657 15.23 -38.45 37.40
C GLY A 657 14.82 -39.39 36.23
N MET A 658 15.70 -39.67 35.25
CA MET A 658 15.37 -40.49 34.11
C MET A 658 15.26 -42.01 34.44
N PHE A 659 15.83 -42.43 35.51
CA PHE A 659 15.91 -43.85 35.93
C PHE A 659 15.38 -44.06 37.37
N ARG A 660 14.41 -43.28 37.79
CA ARG A 660 13.67 -43.45 39.04
C ARG A 660 12.41 -44.26 38.84
#